data_ecf728903052f3589a94ccc6c90775be
#
_entry.id   ecf728903052f3589a94ccc6c90775be
#
_cell.length_a   1.000
_cell.length_b   1.000
_cell.length_c   1.000
_cell.angle_alpha   90.00
_cell.angle_beta   90.00
_cell.angle_gamma   90.00
#
_symmetry.space_group_name_H-M   'P 1'
#
loop_
_entity.id
_entity.type
_entity.pdbx_description
1 polymer ?
#
loop_
_entity_poly.entity_id
_entity_poly.type
_entity_poly.pdbx_seq_one_letter_code
_entity_poly.pdbx_strand_id
1 'polypeptide(L)'
;MIIINIFYNEKDKAFKLRANNTDYMMKVCEEGYLAHVYYGNKVPDEDLTYLLRLDESPFTPATNDRDRASFMDTLPFEYPCFGLGDYRESAFKIMDADGMSTSDLRYVSHKMYEGKPKLEGLPATFATEESGCSTLEITMYDKYADIEVVLIYTAFDKLDVITRSAVITNKSEKPFKITRALSACVDFDTDKMDMITLNGSWARERAVERCRLHHGKQLVDSCRGESSHQNNPFVVLCDNNADEDKGEVFGFNFVYSGNFYAQAEVTQHKKTRFLMGINPLDFEWLLEKGESFTCPEVVMVHSDEGIGKMSRTFHDLYRNNLIRGEYKDKRRPILINNWEATYFNFDTDKLIDIAKEASKLGIEMLVMDDGWFGHRDSDNSSLGDWFVYEKKLMGGLKYLVDEVNKLGMKFGIWFEPEMISPDSELYKAHPDWAIQIKGRPLTLCREQYVLDYSRKEVRDYVYGMMKKILDSANIEYIKWDMNRQLTEVGSATLPAERQRELWHRYVLGVYDLMDRLTTDYPHILLENCSGGGARFDPGMLYYSPQIWCSDDTDAIERLKIQHGTSMCYPCSAMGAHVSDCPNHTVGRNTPFKTRGYVAMVGTFGYELDVTRIPQEDRDAIPAQIEEFNKFNKLVRTGDHYRIGNMFEDNTWDAWEFVAKDKSEALFEFVQVLGRPNERSRRIKLKGLEADAYYYEENEPDKKISGAALMNAGINIAKMWNGDGLYGDFCSKILHFIKV
;
A
#
# COMPACT_ATOMS: atom_id res chain seq x y z
N MET A 1 -23.07 -26.26 7.16
CA MET A 1 -22.26 -26.35 8.40
C MET A 1 -21.50 -25.04 8.48
N ILE A 2 -21.89 -24.17 9.39
CA ILE A 2 -21.22 -22.85 9.56
C ILE A 2 -19.95 -23.17 10.33
N ILE A 3 -18.78 -22.89 9.75
CA ILE A 3 -17.47 -23.08 10.40
C ILE A 3 -17.03 -21.72 10.89
N ILE A 4 -17.17 -21.47 12.20
CA ILE A 4 -16.61 -20.28 12.85
C ILE A 4 -15.19 -20.65 13.28
N ASN A 5 -14.20 -19.88 12.78
CA ASN A 5 -12.77 -20.12 13.10
C ASN A 5 -12.31 -19.38 14.37
N ILE A 6 -13.24 -19.04 15.24
CA ILE A 6 -12.97 -18.40 16.52
C ILE A 6 -13.53 -19.25 17.65
N PHE A 7 -12.69 -19.55 18.62
CA PHE A 7 -13.02 -20.41 19.75
C PHE A 7 -12.88 -19.61 21.06
N TYR A 8 -13.82 -19.77 21.95
CA TYR A 8 -13.74 -19.23 23.29
C TYR A 8 -13.83 -20.37 24.32
N ASN A 9 -12.82 -20.46 25.17
CA ASN A 9 -12.83 -21.38 26.31
C ASN A 9 -13.30 -20.59 27.54
N GLU A 10 -14.53 -20.86 27.99
CA GLU A 10 -15.15 -20.16 29.10
C GLU A 10 -14.43 -20.44 30.44
N LYS A 11 -13.90 -21.64 30.66
CA LYS A 11 -13.19 -22.01 31.88
C LYS A 11 -11.90 -21.21 32.06
N ASP A 12 -11.13 -21.08 30.98
CA ASP A 12 -9.81 -20.45 30.99
C ASP A 12 -9.89 -18.98 30.53
N LYS A 13 -11.09 -18.53 30.10
CA LYS A 13 -11.38 -17.19 29.55
C LYS A 13 -10.41 -16.84 28.40
N ALA A 14 -10.13 -17.81 27.54
CA ALA A 14 -9.17 -17.71 26.44
C ALA A 14 -9.87 -17.71 25.08
N PHE A 15 -9.42 -16.86 24.20
CA PHE A 15 -9.84 -16.78 22.79
C PHE A 15 -8.75 -17.36 21.90
N LYS A 16 -9.15 -18.08 20.84
CA LYS A 16 -8.29 -18.56 19.77
C LYS A 16 -8.93 -18.21 18.44
N LEU A 17 -8.22 -17.46 17.63
CA LEU A 17 -8.59 -17.14 16.25
C LEU A 17 -7.71 -17.97 15.34
N ARG A 18 -8.32 -18.67 14.37
CA ARG A 18 -7.61 -19.48 13.38
C ARG A 18 -7.78 -18.88 12.00
N ALA A 19 -6.66 -18.54 11.37
CA ALA A 19 -6.58 -18.01 10.02
C ALA A 19 -5.75 -18.99 9.18
N ASN A 20 -6.40 -19.92 8.44
CA ASN A 20 -5.75 -20.97 7.65
C ASN A 20 -4.73 -21.80 8.46
N ASN A 21 -3.42 -21.54 8.32
CA ASN A 21 -2.33 -22.19 9.05
C ASN A 21 -1.79 -21.38 10.23
N THR A 22 -2.46 -20.29 10.58
CA THR A 22 -2.04 -19.37 11.64
C THR A 22 -3.05 -19.34 12.77
N ASP A 23 -2.57 -19.39 14.02
CA ASP A 23 -3.37 -19.18 15.21
C ASP A 23 -2.93 -17.91 15.96
N TYR A 24 -3.92 -17.20 16.52
CA TYR A 24 -3.74 -16.04 17.38
C TYR A 24 -4.54 -16.25 18.67
N MET A 25 -3.89 -16.14 19.82
CA MET A 25 -4.53 -16.43 21.10
C MET A 25 -4.36 -15.32 22.11
N MET A 26 -5.40 -15.07 22.88
CA MET A 26 -5.43 -14.12 23.97
C MET A 26 -6.25 -14.63 25.17
N LYS A 27 -6.02 -14.08 26.34
CA LYS A 27 -6.67 -14.47 27.59
C LYS A 27 -7.11 -13.28 28.41
N VAL A 28 -8.28 -13.38 29.04
CA VAL A 28 -8.70 -12.47 30.08
C VAL A 28 -8.14 -12.94 31.44
N CYS A 29 -7.24 -12.14 32.03
CA CYS A 29 -6.65 -12.38 33.33
C CYS A 29 -7.65 -12.14 34.47
N GLU A 30 -7.34 -12.58 35.70
CA GLU A 30 -8.22 -12.45 36.89
C GLU A 30 -8.62 -10.99 37.14
N GLU A 31 -7.71 -10.05 36.95
CA GLU A 31 -8.00 -8.61 37.12
C GLU A 31 -8.80 -8.00 35.94
N GLY A 32 -9.19 -8.81 34.95
CA GLY A 32 -9.95 -8.35 33.79
C GLY A 32 -9.09 -7.74 32.67
N TYR A 33 -7.78 -7.79 32.74
CA TYR A 33 -6.90 -7.37 31.66
C TYR A 33 -6.91 -8.40 30.53
N LEU A 34 -6.86 -7.92 29.28
CA LEU A 34 -6.74 -8.77 28.10
C LEU A 34 -5.26 -8.91 27.73
N ALA A 35 -4.73 -10.12 27.81
CA ALA A 35 -3.34 -10.42 27.55
C ALA A 35 -3.16 -11.23 26.28
N HIS A 36 -2.11 -10.92 25.51
CA HIS A 36 -1.62 -11.71 24.40
C HIS A 36 -1.02 -13.04 24.89
N VAL A 37 -1.26 -14.14 24.19
CA VAL A 37 -0.73 -15.47 24.54
C VAL A 37 0.15 -16.04 23.45
N TYR A 38 -0.31 -16.01 22.19
CA TYR A 38 0.39 -16.64 21.08
C TYR A 38 -0.01 -16.02 19.73
N TYR A 39 0.95 -15.88 18.85
CA TYR A 39 0.76 -15.58 17.43
C TYR A 39 1.80 -16.36 16.63
N GLY A 40 1.37 -17.24 15.72
CA GLY A 40 2.28 -18.08 14.95
C GLY A 40 1.55 -19.23 14.27
N ASN A 41 2.30 -20.30 13.96
CA ASN A 41 1.77 -21.49 13.31
C ASN A 41 0.60 -22.11 14.04
N LYS A 42 -0.32 -22.68 13.27
CA LYS A 42 -1.45 -23.44 13.78
C LYS A 42 -1.03 -24.53 14.75
N VAL A 43 -1.64 -24.54 15.92
CA VAL A 43 -1.46 -25.55 16.94
C VAL A 43 -2.75 -26.35 17.16
N PRO A 44 -2.68 -27.61 17.67
CA PRO A 44 -3.88 -28.34 18.09
C PRO A 44 -4.75 -27.51 19.05
N ASP A 45 -6.01 -27.96 19.27
CA ASP A 45 -6.92 -27.25 20.17
C ASP A 45 -6.56 -27.57 21.62
N GLU A 46 -5.40 -27.07 22.03
CA GLU A 46 -4.83 -27.23 23.37
C GLU A 46 -4.89 -25.86 24.11
N ASP A 47 -4.88 -25.95 25.45
CA ASP A 47 -4.75 -24.78 26.29
C ASP A 47 -3.30 -24.31 26.35
N LEU A 48 -3.00 -23.17 25.73
CA LEU A 48 -1.69 -22.51 25.77
C LEU A 48 -1.60 -21.42 26.86
N THR A 49 -2.62 -21.27 27.71
CA THR A 49 -2.61 -20.22 28.75
C THR A 49 -1.52 -20.42 29.80
N TYR A 50 -0.91 -21.61 29.87
CA TYR A 50 0.27 -21.88 30.67
C TYR A 50 1.51 -21.07 30.27
N LEU A 51 1.54 -20.54 29.03
CA LEU A 51 2.62 -19.66 28.55
C LEU A 51 2.56 -18.28 29.21
N LEU A 52 1.36 -17.85 29.60
CA LEU A 52 1.17 -16.55 30.24
C LEU A 52 1.57 -16.62 31.71
N ARG A 53 2.60 -15.87 32.08
CA ARG A 53 3.05 -15.71 33.45
C ARG A 53 2.90 -14.25 33.89
N LEU A 54 2.48 -14.06 35.11
CA LEU A 54 2.47 -12.77 35.78
C LEU A 54 3.82 -12.65 36.51
N ASP A 55 4.84 -12.19 35.76
CA ASP A 55 6.18 -12.03 36.32
C ASP A 55 6.24 -10.75 37.18
N GLU A 56 6.79 -10.89 38.38
CA GLU A 56 6.98 -9.74 39.27
C GLU A 56 8.09 -8.84 38.77
N SER A 57 7.83 -7.54 38.74
CA SER A 57 8.83 -6.52 38.42
C SER A 57 9.03 -5.58 39.62
N PRO A 58 10.28 -5.50 40.17
CA PRO A 58 10.58 -4.59 41.28
C PRO A 58 10.25 -3.14 40.92
N PHE A 59 9.76 -2.39 41.89
CA PHE A 59 9.37 -0.98 41.77
C PHE A 59 8.20 -0.67 40.84
N THR A 60 7.51 -1.70 40.32
CA THR A 60 6.28 -1.51 39.56
C THR A 60 5.10 -1.45 40.53
N PRO A 61 4.13 -0.54 40.32
CA PRO A 61 2.98 -0.41 41.21
C PRO A 61 2.11 -1.65 41.23
N ALA A 62 1.63 -2.06 42.36
CA ALA A 62 0.63 -3.12 42.49
C ALA A 62 -0.76 -2.63 42.10
N THR A 63 -1.55 -3.49 41.48
CA THR A 63 -2.93 -3.19 41.04
C THR A 63 -3.94 -3.31 42.18
N ASN A 64 -3.58 -3.94 43.30
CA ASN A 64 -4.41 -4.08 44.51
C ASN A 64 -3.56 -4.22 45.76
N ASP A 65 -4.18 -4.09 46.95
CA ASP A 65 -3.51 -4.13 48.25
C ASP A 65 -2.90 -5.47 48.63
N ARG A 66 -3.20 -6.54 47.89
CA ARG A 66 -2.75 -7.91 48.17
C ARG A 66 -1.40 -8.24 47.52
N ASP A 67 -1.10 -7.57 46.39
CA ASP A 67 0.13 -7.83 45.65
C ASP A 67 1.15 -6.74 45.89
N ARG A 68 2.27 -7.15 46.48
CA ARG A 68 3.46 -6.28 46.62
C ARG A 68 4.31 -6.24 45.37
N ALA A 69 4.10 -7.18 44.47
CA ALA A 69 4.75 -7.27 43.19
C ALA A 69 3.74 -7.01 42.08
N SER A 70 4.08 -6.17 41.16
CA SER A 70 3.24 -5.82 40.05
C SER A 70 3.72 -6.48 38.75
N PHE A 71 2.76 -6.92 37.97
CA PHE A 71 2.95 -7.55 36.68
C PHE A 71 2.69 -6.59 35.50
N MET A 72 2.28 -5.36 35.74
CA MET A 72 1.88 -4.43 34.69
C MET A 72 2.99 -4.15 33.68
N ASP A 73 4.23 -4.08 34.14
CA ASP A 73 5.42 -3.83 33.29
C ASP A 73 5.86 -5.09 32.50
N THR A 74 5.31 -6.25 32.82
CA THR A 74 5.67 -7.54 32.17
C THR A 74 4.52 -8.19 31.42
N LEU A 75 3.26 -7.86 31.74
CA LEU A 75 2.08 -8.43 31.10
C LEU A 75 2.06 -8.09 29.59
N PRO A 76 1.95 -9.07 28.70
CA PRO A 76 1.79 -8.82 27.26
C PRO A 76 0.35 -8.37 26.97
N PHE A 77 0.10 -7.05 26.99
CA PHE A 77 -1.23 -6.49 26.76
C PHE A 77 -1.65 -6.55 25.29
N GLU A 78 -2.89 -6.91 25.03
CA GLU A 78 -3.51 -6.76 23.70
C GLU A 78 -3.76 -5.29 23.32
N TYR A 79 -4.12 -4.45 24.28
CA TYR A 79 -4.37 -3.03 24.05
C TYR A 79 -3.91 -2.20 25.26
N PRO A 80 -2.60 -1.95 25.38
CA PRO A 80 -2.04 -1.28 26.55
C PRO A 80 -2.48 0.17 26.65
N CYS A 81 -2.90 0.56 27.85
CA CYS A 81 -3.30 1.92 28.20
C CYS A 81 -2.17 2.67 28.89
N PHE A 82 -2.20 4.00 28.81
CA PHE A 82 -1.25 4.85 29.52
C PHE A 82 -1.67 5.03 30.99
N GLY A 83 -0.71 4.95 31.91
CA GLY A 83 -0.83 5.52 33.25
C GLY A 83 -0.99 4.56 34.43
N LEU A 84 -0.93 3.23 34.23
CA LEU A 84 -1.15 2.22 35.27
C LEU A 84 0.08 1.39 35.64
N GLY A 85 1.29 1.80 35.24
CA GLY A 85 2.52 1.09 35.59
C GLY A 85 3.05 0.16 34.50
N ASP A 86 2.41 0.11 33.33
CA ASP A 86 3.08 -0.32 32.10
C ASP A 86 3.86 0.87 31.54
N TYR A 87 5.18 0.83 31.61
CA TYR A 87 6.07 1.92 31.18
C TYR A 87 6.52 1.77 29.71
N ARG A 88 6.14 0.67 29.06
CA ARG A 88 6.32 0.49 27.61
C ARG A 88 5.36 1.40 26.86
N GLU A 89 5.59 1.55 25.55
CA GLU A 89 4.69 2.37 24.73
C GLU A 89 3.26 1.85 24.76
N SER A 90 2.31 2.78 24.91
CA SER A 90 0.87 2.46 24.98
C SER A 90 0.20 2.54 23.61
N ALA A 91 -0.81 1.71 23.36
CA ALA A 91 -1.67 1.79 22.18
C ALA A 91 -2.74 2.88 22.32
N PHE A 92 -3.17 3.15 23.56
CA PHE A 92 -4.28 4.04 23.88
C PHE A 92 -3.89 5.09 24.91
N LYS A 93 -4.22 6.35 24.62
CA LYS A 93 -4.05 7.47 25.53
C LYS A 93 -5.11 8.54 25.29
N ILE A 94 -5.70 9.02 26.35
CA ILE A 94 -6.66 10.12 26.33
C ILE A 94 -6.11 11.34 27.08
N MET A 95 -6.86 12.42 27.02
CA MET A 95 -6.81 13.55 27.95
C MET A 95 -8.26 13.93 28.26
N ASP A 96 -8.66 13.77 29.52
CA ASP A 96 -9.98 14.14 29.96
C ASP A 96 -10.15 15.66 30.10
N ALA A 97 -11.36 16.10 30.49
CA ALA A 97 -11.68 17.52 30.63
C ALA A 97 -10.88 18.21 31.77
N ASP A 98 -10.33 17.45 32.70
CA ASP A 98 -9.52 17.94 33.81
C ASP A 98 -8.00 17.84 33.52
N GLY A 99 -7.62 17.41 32.30
CA GLY A 99 -6.24 17.29 31.83
C GLY A 99 -5.53 16.00 32.24
N MET A 100 -6.24 15.00 32.76
CA MET A 100 -5.69 13.72 33.20
C MET A 100 -5.64 12.73 32.02
N SER A 101 -4.65 11.84 32.02
CA SER A 101 -4.38 10.94 30.89
C SER A 101 -4.42 9.46 31.24
N THR A 102 -4.71 9.10 32.49
CA THR A 102 -4.74 7.69 32.94
C THR A 102 -5.97 6.98 32.44
N SER A 103 -5.82 5.77 31.93
CA SER A 103 -6.91 4.89 31.51
C SER A 103 -6.72 3.48 32.06
N ASP A 104 -7.83 2.80 32.39
CA ASP A 104 -7.87 1.44 32.94
C ASP A 104 -8.91 0.57 32.23
N LEU A 105 -8.59 0.14 31.01
CA LEU A 105 -9.48 -0.71 30.21
C LEU A 105 -9.52 -2.15 30.74
N ARG A 106 -10.72 -2.63 31.10
CA ARG A 106 -10.97 -4.00 31.54
C ARG A 106 -11.97 -4.68 30.62
N TYR A 107 -11.81 -5.99 30.43
CA TYR A 107 -12.75 -6.80 29.68
C TYR A 107 -14.14 -6.78 30.30
N VAL A 108 -15.17 -6.64 29.45
CA VAL A 108 -16.58 -6.67 29.83
C VAL A 108 -17.32 -7.82 29.16
N SER A 109 -17.21 -7.92 27.84
CA SER A 109 -17.95 -8.89 27.04
C SER A 109 -17.28 -9.11 25.68
N HIS A 110 -17.77 -10.09 24.95
CA HIS A 110 -17.37 -10.30 23.58
C HIS A 110 -18.55 -10.79 22.73
N LYS A 111 -18.40 -10.70 21.41
CA LYS A 111 -19.27 -11.35 20.44
C LYS A 111 -18.43 -11.93 19.31
N MET A 112 -18.88 -13.05 18.74
CA MET A 112 -18.26 -13.75 17.63
C MET A 112 -19.32 -13.98 16.53
N TYR A 113 -18.95 -13.74 15.28
CA TYR A 113 -19.85 -13.91 14.14
C TYR A 113 -19.07 -14.14 12.84
N GLU A 114 -19.77 -14.71 11.85
CA GLU A 114 -19.23 -14.82 10.48
C GLU A 114 -19.27 -13.49 9.75
N GLY A 115 -18.29 -13.29 8.86
CA GLY A 115 -18.17 -12.06 8.10
C GLY A 115 -17.30 -11.01 8.80
N LYS A 116 -17.21 -9.85 8.14
CA LYS A 116 -16.36 -8.73 8.56
C LYS A 116 -17.17 -7.43 8.56
N PRO A 117 -17.11 -6.62 9.63
CA PRO A 117 -17.78 -5.33 9.67
C PRO A 117 -17.09 -4.33 8.74
N LYS A 118 -17.86 -3.41 8.18
CA LYS A 118 -17.31 -2.23 7.51
C LYS A 118 -16.80 -1.25 8.57
N LEU A 119 -15.70 -0.57 8.27
CA LEU A 119 -15.25 0.58 9.05
C LEU A 119 -15.81 1.84 8.38
N GLU A 120 -16.69 2.54 9.06
CA GLU A 120 -17.40 3.68 8.50
C GLU A 120 -16.43 4.81 8.12
N GLY A 121 -16.49 5.27 6.86
CA GLY A 121 -15.64 6.33 6.33
C GLY A 121 -14.18 5.95 6.09
N LEU A 122 -13.80 4.70 6.33
CA LEU A 122 -12.43 4.21 6.19
C LEU A 122 -12.34 3.04 5.19
N PRO A 123 -11.25 2.95 4.42
CA PRO A 123 -10.93 1.76 3.66
C PRO A 123 -10.61 0.59 4.61
N ALA A 124 -11.03 -0.59 4.25
CA ALA A 124 -10.73 -1.83 4.97
C ALA A 124 -10.82 -3.04 4.04
N THR A 125 -10.15 -4.11 4.39
CA THR A 125 -10.34 -5.39 3.73
C THR A 125 -11.77 -5.88 3.94
N PHE A 126 -12.29 -6.68 3.01
CA PHE A 126 -13.65 -7.22 3.06
C PHE A 126 -13.68 -8.72 2.82
N ALA A 127 -14.72 -9.37 3.34
CA ALA A 127 -14.97 -10.79 3.09
C ALA A 127 -15.55 -11.01 1.69
N THR A 128 -15.20 -12.15 1.07
CA THR A 128 -15.87 -12.71 -0.10
C THR A 128 -16.37 -14.11 0.24
N GLU A 129 -17.30 -14.66 -0.56
CA GLU A 129 -17.75 -16.04 -0.40
C GLU A 129 -16.58 -17.04 -0.51
N GLU A 130 -15.58 -16.72 -1.33
CA GLU A 130 -14.41 -17.58 -1.53
C GLU A 130 -13.43 -17.54 -0.36
N SER A 131 -13.16 -16.36 0.20
CA SER A 131 -12.19 -16.24 1.30
C SER A 131 -12.74 -16.72 2.63
N GLY A 132 -14.02 -16.47 2.91
CA GLY A 132 -14.59 -16.64 4.23
C GLY A 132 -13.87 -15.81 5.28
N CYS A 133 -14.51 -15.47 6.36
CA CYS A 133 -13.85 -14.93 7.56
C CYS A 133 -14.79 -14.94 8.76
N SER A 134 -14.22 -14.87 9.95
CA SER A 134 -14.93 -14.74 11.22
C SER A 134 -14.39 -13.55 12.01
N THR A 135 -15.28 -12.85 12.72
CA THR A 135 -14.92 -11.67 13.52
C THR A 135 -15.19 -11.90 15.00
N LEU A 136 -14.21 -11.49 15.81
CA LEU A 136 -14.30 -11.37 17.27
C LEU A 136 -14.29 -9.87 17.61
N GLU A 137 -15.32 -9.42 18.32
CA GLU A 137 -15.34 -8.12 18.96
C GLU A 137 -15.24 -8.31 20.48
N ILE A 138 -14.27 -7.64 21.10
CA ILE A 138 -14.06 -7.65 22.54
C ILE A 138 -14.35 -6.25 23.08
N THR A 139 -15.36 -6.15 23.95
CA THR A 139 -15.69 -4.89 24.62
C THR A 139 -14.84 -4.75 25.88
N MET A 140 -14.06 -3.68 25.93
CA MET A 140 -13.28 -3.23 27.05
C MET A 140 -13.91 -1.95 27.61
N TYR A 141 -13.83 -1.73 28.92
CA TYR A 141 -14.43 -0.56 29.56
C TYR A 141 -13.56 -0.01 30.68
N ASP A 142 -13.37 1.30 30.67
CA ASP A 142 -12.79 2.04 31.78
C ASP A 142 -13.92 2.67 32.61
N LYS A 143 -14.17 2.10 33.77
CA LYS A 143 -15.26 2.53 34.66
C LYS A 143 -15.04 3.87 35.36
N TYR A 144 -13.80 4.38 35.35
CA TYR A 144 -13.46 5.66 35.99
C TYR A 144 -13.56 6.82 34.99
N ALA A 145 -13.09 6.61 33.77
CA ALA A 145 -13.18 7.58 32.68
C ALA A 145 -14.48 7.46 31.87
N ASP A 146 -15.27 6.39 32.10
CA ASP A 146 -16.52 6.07 31.40
C ASP A 146 -16.32 5.99 29.89
N ILE A 147 -15.31 5.20 29.51
CA ILE A 147 -14.89 4.98 28.11
C ILE A 147 -15.07 3.52 27.74
N GLU A 148 -15.72 3.28 26.61
CA GLU A 148 -15.83 1.96 25.97
C GLU A 148 -14.88 1.85 24.80
N VAL A 149 -14.14 0.75 24.70
CA VAL A 149 -13.31 0.40 23.55
C VAL A 149 -13.71 -0.98 23.06
N VAL A 150 -14.10 -1.09 21.80
CA VAL A 150 -14.38 -2.36 21.15
C VAL A 150 -13.18 -2.72 20.26
N LEU A 151 -12.45 -3.76 20.62
CA LEU A 151 -11.36 -4.31 19.81
C LEU A 151 -11.95 -5.28 18.78
N ILE A 152 -11.63 -5.09 17.51
CA ILE A 152 -12.16 -5.87 16.39
C ILE A 152 -11.02 -6.70 15.79
N TYR A 153 -11.19 -8.01 15.79
CA TYR A 153 -10.29 -8.97 15.17
C TYR A 153 -11.04 -9.76 14.11
N THR A 154 -10.51 -9.83 12.89
CA THR A 154 -11.08 -10.70 11.85
C THR A 154 -10.02 -11.68 11.36
N ALA A 155 -10.32 -12.98 11.40
CA ALA A 155 -9.49 -14.05 10.86
C ALA A 155 -10.06 -14.52 9.51
N PHE A 156 -9.20 -14.62 8.49
CA PHE A 156 -9.58 -15.12 7.15
C PHE A 156 -9.40 -16.63 7.09
N ASP A 157 -10.41 -17.35 6.57
CA ASP A 157 -10.45 -18.82 6.64
C ASP A 157 -9.38 -19.49 5.75
N LYS A 158 -9.06 -18.87 4.60
CA LYS A 158 -8.16 -19.44 3.59
C LYS A 158 -6.86 -18.69 3.39
N LEU A 159 -6.60 -17.70 4.21
CA LEU A 159 -5.38 -16.89 4.19
C LEU A 159 -4.78 -16.81 5.58
N ASP A 160 -3.47 -16.78 5.67
CA ASP A 160 -2.74 -16.59 6.93
C ASP A 160 -2.79 -15.13 7.36
N VAL A 161 -4.03 -14.59 7.50
CA VAL A 161 -4.31 -13.17 7.70
C VAL A 161 -5.26 -12.95 8.87
N ILE A 162 -4.86 -12.05 9.77
CA ILE A 162 -5.71 -11.49 10.82
C ILE A 162 -5.70 -9.97 10.67
N THR A 163 -6.87 -9.33 10.77
CA THR A 163 -6.95 -7.87 10.75
C THR A 163 -7.38 -7.33 12.09
N ARG A 164 -6.93 -6.13 12.42
CA ARG A 164 -7.22 -5.45 13.69
C ARG A 164 -7.67 -4.01 13.49
N SER A 165 -8.65 -3.61 14.29
CA SER A 165 -9.13 -2.24 14.42
C SER A 165 -9.69 -2.04 15.84
N ALA A 166 -10.00 -0.81 16.21
CA ALA A 166 -10.66 -0.48 17.47
C ALA A 166 -11.69 0.64 17.29
N VAL A 167 -12.78 0.58 18.05
CA VAL A 167 -13.77 1.67 18.14
C VAL A 167 -13.79 2.18 19.57
N ILE A 168 -13.54 3.48 19.74
CA ILE A 168 -13.46 4.16 21.03
C ILE A 168 -14.68 5.04 21.18
N THR A 169 -15.47 4.85 22.22
CA THR A 169 -16.74 5.58 22.45
C THR A 169 -16.72 6.31 23.80
N ASN A 170 -17.07 7.58 23.77
CA ASN A 170 -17.28 8.36 24.98
C ASN A 170 -18.66 8.05 25.59
N LYS A 171 -18.70 7.39 26.75
CA LYS A 171 -19.93 7.14 27.53
C LYS A 171 -20.14 8.19 28.65
N SER A 172 -19.11 9.00 28.93
CA SER A 172 -19.14 9.98 30.00
C SER A 172 -19.99 11.22 29.67
N GLU A 173 -20.37 11.98 30.67
CA GLU A 173 -21.07 13.27 30.49
C GLU A 173 -20.14 14.39 30.02
N LYS A 174 -18.81 14.24 30.18
CA LYS A 174 -17.80 15.22 29.79
C LYS A 174 -17.11 14.82 28.52
N PRO A 175 -16.70 15.77 27.66
CA PRO A 175 -15.87 15.46 26.51
C PRO A 175 -14.46 15.04 26.96
N PHE A 176 -13.80 14.21 26.16
CA PHE A 176 -12.37 13.94 26.28
C PHE A 176 -11.70 13.94 24.90
N LYS A 177 -10.39 14.13 24.91
CA LYS A 177 -9.58 14.01 23.68
C LYS A 177 -8.84 12.69 23.64
N ILE A 178 -8.92 11.99 22.53
CA ILE A 178 -7.99 10.93 22.20
C ILE A 178 -6.68 11.60 21.77
N THR A 179 -5.57 11.26 22.39
CA THR A 179 -4.23 11.75 22.04
C THR A 179 -3.36 10.65 21.43
N ARG A 180 -3.80 9.38 21.54
CA ARG A 180 -3.23 8.22 20.86
C ARG A 180 -4.29 7.13 20.69
N ALA A 181 -4.42 6.61 19.48
CA ALA A 181 -5.28 5.49 19.16
C ALA A 181 -4.60 4.63 18.09
N LEU A 182 -3.77 3.67 18.53
CA LEU A 182 -3.12 2.73 17.61
C LEU A 182 -4.06 1.53 17.40
N SER A 183 -4.03 0.97 16.21
CA SER A 183 -4.97 -0.08 15.79
C SER A 183 -4.53 -1.47 16.22
N ALA A 184 -3.22 -1.69 16.34
CA ALA A 184 -2.65 -2.99 16.68
C ALA A 184 -1.53 -2.87 17.70
N CYS A 185 -1.48 -3.87 18.61
CA CYS A 185 -0.36 -4.15 19.52
C CYS A 185 -0.13 -5.65 19.53
N VAL A 186 1.13 -6.09 19.39
CA VAL A 186 1.53 -7.50 19.55
C VAL A 186 2.81 -7.56 20.37
N ASP A 187 2.79 -8.32 21.45
CA ASP A 187 3.95 -8.56 22.29
C ASP A 187 4.59 -9.92 21.97
N PHE A 188 5.83 -9.92 21.47
CA PHE A 188 6.61 -11.11 21.17
C PHE A 188 7.53 -11.49 22.34
N ASP A 189 7.62 -12.78 22.65
CA ASP A 189 8.47 -13.29 23.74
C ASP A 189 9.94 -13.49 23.29
N THR A 190 10.48 -12.54 22.54
CA THR A 190 11.85 -12.55 22.04
C THR A 190 12.37 -11.16 21.74
N ASP A 191 13.71 -10.99 21.83
CA ASP A 191 14.44 -9.82 21.33
C ASP A 191 15.24 -10.13 20.05
N LYS A 192 15.13 -11.37 19.52
CA LYS A 192 15.94 -11.88 18.41
C LYS A 192 15.24 -11.77 17.06
N MET A 193 14.80 -10.58 16.75
CA MET A 193 14.13 -10.32 15.47
C MET A 193 14.87 -9.24 14.68
N ASP A 194 14.69 -9.28 13.38
CA ASP A 194 15.01 -8.19 12.47
C ASP A 194 13.71 -7.43 12.12
N MET A 195 13.84 -6.15 11.85
CA MET A 195 12.78 -5.30 11.32
C MET A 195 13.11 -4.93 9.88
N ILE A 196 12.18 -5.17 8.96
CA ILE A 196 12.27 -4.74 7.57
C ILE A 196 11.27 -3.61 7.34
N THR A 197 11.73 -2.53 6.71
CA THR A 197 10.93 -1.35 6.36
C THR A 197 11.16 -0.98 4.90
N LEU A 198 10.21 -0.26 4.31
CA LEU A 198 10.30 0.26 2.96
C LEU A 198 10.47 1.77 3.01
N ASN A 199 11.71 2.21 2.80
CA ASN A 199 12.12 3.61 2.91
C ASN A 199 12.37 4.21 1.52
N GLY A 200 12.82 5.44 1.44
CA GLY A 200 13.22 6.01 0.16
C GLY A 200 13.11 7.52 0.06
N SER A 201 12.89 7.96 -1.14
CA SER A 201 12.68 9.36 -1.50
C SER A 201 11.87 9.43 -2.80
N TRP A 202 11.47 10.61 -3.23
CA TRP A 202 10.97 10.82 -4.58
C TRP A 202 11.91 10.19 -5.61
N ALA A 203 11.35 9.46 -6.57
CA ALA A 203 12.05 8.73 -7.63
C ALA A 203 12.96 7.58 -7.17
N ARG A 204 12.90 7.19 -5.89
CA ARG A 204 13.58 6.01 -5.31
C ARG A 204 12.74 5.44 -4.15
N GLU A 205 11.49 5.21 -4.40
CA GLU A 205 10.52 4.77 -3.41
C GLU A 205 10.72 3.30 -3.03
N ARG A 206 10.36 2.97 -1.80
CA ARG A 206 10.28 1.61 -1.24
C ARG A 206 11.58 0.81 -1.32
N ALA A 207 12.71 1.49 -1.07
CA ALA A 207 13.97 0.79 -0.83
C ALA A 207 13.84 -0.10 0.41
N VAL A 208 14.23 -1.37 0.27
CA VAL A 208 14.16 -2.35 1.35
C VAL A 208 15.32 -2.15 2.31
N GLU A 209 15.01 -1.85 3.57
CA GLU A 209 16.01 -1.80 4.65
C GLU A 209 15.69 -2.84 5.71
N ARG A 210 16.72 -3.57 6.16
CA ARG A 210 16.64 -4.58 7.21
C ARG A 210 17.61 -4.27 8.32
N CYS A 211 17.12 -4.15 9.55
CA CYS A 211 17.95 -3.90 10.72
C CYS A 211 17.63 -4.89 11.86
N ARG A 212 18.67 -5.25 12.63
CA ARG A 212 18.51 -6.01 13.86
C ARG A 212 17.82 -5.15 14.91
N LEU A 213 16.79 -5.67 15.57
CA LEU A 213 16.22 -5.03 16.74
C LEU A 213 17.23 -4.98 17.90
N HIS A 214 17.23 -3.90 18.62
CA HIS A 214 18.07 -3.67 19.80
C HIS A 214 17.25 -3.01 20.92
N HIS A 215 17.78 -3.02 22.13
CA HIS A 215 17.12 -2.42 23.30
C HIS A 215 16.63 -1.00 23.02
N GLY A 216 15.40 -0.72 23.41
CA GLY A 216 14.71 0.55 23.16
C GLY A 216 13.82 0.51 21.91
N LYS A 217 13.46 1.67 21.39
CA LYS A 217 12.46 1.86 20.35
C LYS A 217 13.09 2.02 18.98
N GLN A 218 12.61 1.24 18.01
CA GLN A 218 12.87 1.40 16.58
C GLN A 218 11.56 1.79 15.92
N LEU A 219 11.54 2.91 15.21
CA LEU A 219 10.35 3.58 14.69
C LEU A 219 10.46 3.83 13.21
N VAL A 220 9.39 3.60 12.48
CA VAL A 220 9.15 4.15 11.15
C VAL A 220 7.78 4.84 11.14
N ASP A 221 7.73 6.06 10.60
CA ASP A 221 6.51 6.86 10.63
C ASP A 221 6.42 7.84 9.46
N SER A 222 5.27 8.48 9.33
CA SER A 222 5.09 9.70 8.53
C SER A 222 4.37 10.76 9.34
N CYS A 223 4.81 12.00 9.20
CA CYS A 223 4.16 13.21 9.70
C CYS A 223 3.94 14.25 8.59
N ARG A 224 3.79 13.78 7.34
CA ARG A 224 3.74 14.62 6.13
C ARG A 224 2.32 14.86 5.61
N GLY A 225 1.30 14.31 6.28
CA GLY A 225 -0.10 14.33 5.83
C GLY A 225 -0.44 13.21 4.84
N GLU A 226 0.54 12.40 4.51
CA GLU A 226 0.44 11.25 3.62
C GLU A 226 1.34 10.10 4.10
N SER A 227 1.19 8.89 3.54
CA SER A 227 2.08 7.75 3.83
C SER A 227 3.54 8.03 3.44
N SER A 228 3.80 8.73 2.36
CA SER A 228 5.04 9.37 1.91
C SER A 228 6.04 8.52 1.12
N HIS A 229 6.87 9.19 0.30
CA HIS A 229 8.00 8.57 -0.40
C HIS A 229 9.07 8.03 0.55
N GLN A 230 9.22 8.69 1.72
CA GLN A 230 10.30 8.42 2.66
C GLN A 230 10.06 7.15 3.46
N ASN A 231 8.80 6.87 3.79
CA ASN A 231 8.40 5.70 4.57
C ASN A 231 7.06 5.17 4.10
N ASN A 232 6.96 3.84 3.96
CA ASN A 232 5.70 3.17 3.62
C ASN A 232 5.06 2.56 4.89
N PRO A 233 3.74 2.53 5.04
CA PRO A 233 3.06 1.99 6.21
C PRO A 233 3.07 0.44 6.25
N PHE A 234 4.23 -0.15 5.93
CA PHE A 234 4.50 -1.58 5.92
C PHE A 234 5.74 -1.90 6.73
N VAL A 235 5.63 -2.87 7.64
CA VAL A 235 6.72 -3.35 8.48
C VAL A 235 6.69 -4.87 8.55
N VAL A 236 7.87 -5.48 8.53
CA VAL A 236 8.03 -6.91 8.79
C VAL A 236 8.91 -7.08 10.03
N LEU A 237 8.46 -7.92 10.94
CA LEU A 237 9.32 -8.49 11.99
C LEU A 237 9.59 -9.96 11.62
N CYS A 238 10.84 -10.38 11.66
CA CYS A 238 11.19 -11.73 11.23
C CYS A 238 12.39 -12.29 11.98
N ASP A 239 12.54 -13.59 11.90
CA ASP A 239 13.75 -14.27 12.35
C ASP A 239 15.00 -13.68 11.68
N ASN A 240 16.10 -13.65 12.43
CA ASN A 240 17.37 -13.09 11.95
C ASN A 240 17.95 -13.77 10.70
N ASN A 241 17.55 -15.00 10.46
CA ASN A 241 17.97 -15.82 9.31
C ASN A 241 16.85 -16.08 8.31
N ALA A 242 15.74 -15.39 8.47
CA ALA A 242 14.64 -15.46 7.49
C ALA A 242 15.10 -14.87 6.14
N ASP A 243 14.72 -15.54 5.06
CA ASP A 243 14.92 -15.10 3.69
C ASP A 243 13.61 -15.27 2.87
N GLU A 244 13.70 -15.25 1.56
CA GLU A 244 12.51 -15.39 0.68
C GLU A 244 11.80 -16.75 0.86
N ASP A 245 12.50 -17.79 1.31
CA ASP A 245 12.03 -19.17 1.25
C ASP A 245 11.90 -19.84 2.62
N LYS A 246 12.37 -19.21 3.71
CA LYS A 246 12.36 -19.81 5.06
C LYS A 246 12.40 -18.77 6.17
N GLY A 247 12.08 -19.24 7.38
CA GLY A 247 12.08 -18.46 8.63
C GLY A 247 10.71 -17.90 8.97
N GLU A 248 10.50 -17.63 10.25
CA GLU A 248 9.26 -17.06 10.76
C GLU A 248 9.21 -15.56 10.48
N VAL A 249 8.08 -15.10 9.94
CA VAL A 249 7.88 -13.76 9.43
C VAL A 249 6.50 -13.23 9.81
N PHE A 250 6.43 -12.03 10.35
CA PHE A 250 5.21 -11.31 10.71
C PHE A 250 5.17 -9.98 9.94
N GLY A 251 4.31 -9.90 8.93
CA GLY A 251 4.09 -8.69 8.14
C GLY A 251 2.92 -7.87 8.67
N PHE A 252 3.10 -6.56 8.74
CA PHE A 252 2.09 -5.59 9.18
C PHE A 252 1.93 -4.50 8.14
N ASN A 253 0.68 -4.23 7.73
CA ASN A 253 0.41 -3.13 6.80
C ASN A 253 -0.82 -2.33 7.26
N PHE A 254 -0.68 -1.01 7.31
CA PHE A 254 -1.71 -0.11 7.80
C PHE A 254 -2.59 0.41 6.66
N VAL A 255 -3.89 0.12 6.70
CA VAL A 255 -4.86 0.50 5.66
C VAL A 255 -5.26 1.96 5.86
N TYR A 256 -4.30 2.85 5.60
CA TYR A 256 -4.46 4.28 5.80
C TYR A 256 -3.45 5.07 4.98
N SER A 257 -3.86 6.22 4.45
CA SER A 257 -3.06 7.03 3.52
C SER A 257 -2.51 8.32 4.13
N GLY A 258 -2.74 8.54 5.42
CA GLY A 258 -2.25 9.72 6.16
C GLY A 258 -1.04 9.41 7.04
N ASN A 259 -0.83 10.25 8.06
CA ASN A 259 0.25 10.09 9.03
C ASN A 259 0.13 8.77 9.78
N PHE A 260 1.12 7.91 9.68
CA PHE A 260 1.17 6.61 10.35
C PHE A 260 2.34 6.51 11.32
N TYR A 261 2.25 5.56 12.23
CA TYR A 261 3.25 5.23 13.23
C TYR A 261 3.37 3.72 13.34
N ALA A 262 4.59 3.19 13.27
CA ALA A 262 4.89 1.78 13.50
C ALA A 262 6.18 1.65 14.29
N GLN A 263 6.12 0.98 15.45
CA GLN A 263 7.24 0.90 16.39
C GLN A 263 7.42 -0.52 16.91
N ALA A 264 8.68 -0.98 16.94
CA ALA A 264 9.11 -2.12 17.74
C ALA A 264 9.92 -1.64 18.94
N GLU A 265 9.54 -2.06 20.15
CA GLU A 265 10.24 -1.73 21.40
C GLU A 265 10.78 -2.99 22.07
N VAL A 266 12.09 -3.09 22.16
CA VAL A 266 12.77 -4.17 22.90
C VAL A 266 12.97 -3.75 24.34
N THR A 267 12.35 -4.49 25.26
CA THR A 267 12.33 -4.19 26.70
C THR A 267 13.55 -4.73 27.46
N GLN A 268 13.72 -4.29 28.73
CA GLN A 268 14.73 -4.85 29.64
C GLN A 268 14.59 -6.36 29.89
N HIS A 269 13.39 -6.92 29.64
CA HIS A 269 13.09 -8.34 29.79
C HIS A 269 13.33 -9.13 28.46
N LYS A 270 13.95 -8.51 27.46
CA LYS A 270 14.25 -9.11 26.14
C LYS A 270 12.99 -9.60 25.41
N LYS A 271 11.93 -8.83 25.51
CA LYS A 271 10.67 -9.03 24.79
C LYS A 271 10.45 -7.86 23.85
N THR A 272 9.72 -8.08 22.78
CA THR A 272 9.47 -7.03 21.77
C THR A 272 7.98 -6.71 21.73
N ARG A 273 7.63 -5.45 21.95
CA ARG A 273 6.29 -4.92 21.69
C ARG A 273 6.26 -4.25 20.33
N PHE A 274 5.36 -4.67 19.47
CA PHE A 274 5.07 -4.00 18.19
C PHE A 274 3.74 -3.26 18.26
N LEU A 275 3.74 -2.03 17.73
CA LEU A 275 2.59 -1.15 17.68
C LEU A 275 2.44 -0.52 16.31
N MET A 276 1.20 -0.39 15.79
CA MET A 276 0.92 0.30 14.52
C MET A 276 -0.43 1.00 14.55
N GLY A 277 -0.49 2.21 13.98
CA GLY A 277 -1.73 3.00 13.83
C GLY A 277 -1.47 4.43 13.37
N ILE A 278 -2.42 5.33 13.64
CA ILE A 278 -2.29 6.77 13.35
C ILE A 278 -1.15 7.36 14.17
N ASN A 279 -0.33 8.21 13.53
CA ASN A 279 0.76 8.91 14.19
C ASN A 279 0.21 9.87 15.28
N PRO A 280 0.63 9.70 16.55
CA PRO A 280 0.17 10.57 17.64
C PRO A 280 0.80 11.97 17.61
N LEU A 281 1.78 12.22 16.74
CA LEU A 281 2.41 13.54 16.63
C LEU A 281 1.40 14.57 16.14
N ASP A 282 1.14 15.60 16.94
CA ASP A 282 0.18 16.67 16.66
C ASP A 282 -1.25 16.17 16.32
N PHE A 283 -1.62 15.00 16.85
CA PHE A 283 -2.94 14.39 16.69
C PHE A 283 -3.73 14.50 17.99
N GLU A 284 -4.94 15.01 17.89
CA GLU A 284 -5.98 14.93 18.93
C GLU A 284 -7.32 14.71 18.24
N TRP A 285 -8.22 14.00 18.92
CA TRP A 285 -9.59 13.83 18.46
C TRP A 285 -10.55 14.00 19.64
N LEU A 286 -11.37 15.04 19.59
CA LEU A 286 -12.35 15.35 20.63
C LEU A 286 -13.59 14.47 20.44
N LEU A 287 -13.98 13.75 21.47
CA LEU A 287 -15.25 13.01 21.55
C LEU A 287 -16.18 13.66 22.56
N GLU A 288 -17.33 14.12 22.07
CA GLU A 288 -18.46 14.48 22.90
C GLU A 288 -19.18 13.22 23.40
N LYS A 289 -20.09 13.37 24.39
CA LYS A 289 -20.89 12.24 24.89
C LYS A 289 -21.58 11.48 23.76
N GLY A 290 -21.36 10.18 23.71
CA GLY A 290 -21.95 9.26 22.73
C GLY A 290 -21.25 9.24 21.37
N GLU A 291 -20.26 10.11 21.13
CA GLU A 291 -19.47 10.05 19.90
C GLU A 291 -18.46 8.92 19.96
N SER A 292 -18.12 8.39 18.77
CA SER A 292 -17.14 7.31 18.60
C SER A 292 -16.05 7.70 17.60
N PHE A 293 -14.86 7.15 17.82
CA PHE A 293 -13.71 7.21 16.89
C PHE A 293 -13.36 5.79 16.45
N THR A 294 -13.25 5.57 15.16
CA THR A 294 -12.84 4.30 14.58
C THR A 294 -11.39 4.37 14.13
N CYS A 295 -10.54 3.48 14.64
CA CYS A 295 -9.16 3.34 14.21
C CYS A 295 -9.13 2.67 12.81
N PRO A 296 -8.28 3.12 11.88
CA PRO A 296 -8.06 2.42 10.61
C PRO A 296 -7.53 1.00 10.82
N GLU A 297 -7.72 0.12 9.85
CA GLU A 297 -7.35 -1.28 9.94
C GLU A 297 -5.84 -1.52 9.82
N VAL A 298 -5.31 -2.45 10.61
CA VAL A 298 -4.00 -3.09 10.39
C VAL A 298 -4.22 -4.51 9.89
N VAL A 299 -3.60 -4.84 8.77
CA VAL A 299 -3.51 -6.21 8.26
C VAL A 299 -2.25 -6.87 8.80
N MET A 300 -2.39 -8.04 9.39
CA MET A 300 -1.32 -8.85 9.95
C MET A 300 -1.24 -10.18 9.18
N VAL A 301 -0.06 -10.50 8.65
CA VAL A 301 0.22 -11.74 7.91
C VAL A 301 1.34 -12.51 8.62
N HIS A 302 1.13 -13.78 8.86
CA HIS A 302 2.16 -14.68 9.38
C HIS A 302 2.62 -15.65 8.31
N SER A 303 3.89 -16.04 8.34
CA SER A 303 4.47 -17.09 7.49
C SER A 303 5.66 -17.74 8.19
N ASP A 304 5.76 -19.07 8.15
CA ASP A 304 6.94 -19.86 8.52
C ASP A 304 7.77 -20.31 7.29
N GLU A 305 7.28 -19.94 6.08
CA GLU A 305 7.89 -20.20 4.79
C GLU A 305 8.62 -18.98 4.22
N GLY A 306 9.04 -18.04 5.07
CA GLY A 306 9.84 -16.89 4.70
C GLY A 306 9.03 -15.68 4.14
N ILE A 307 9.80 -14.68 3.71
CA ILE A 307 9.30 -13.37 3.25
C ILE A 307 8.47 -13.52 1.96
N GLY A 308 8.89 -14.41 1.04
CA GLY A 308 8.20 -14.61 -0.23
C GLY A 308 6.77 -15.12 -0.04
N LYS A 309 6.54 -16.04 0.87
CA LYS A 309 5.19 -16.53 1.19
C LYS A 309 4.33 -15.44 1.84
N MET A 310 4.87 -14.68 2.78
CA MET A 310 4.21 -13.51 3.36
C MET A 310 3.77 -12.54 2.25
N SER A 311 4.65 -12.19 1.33
CA SER A 311 4.34 -11.28 0.20
C SER A 311 3.20 -11.83 -0.66
N ARG A 312 3.24 -13.09 -1.07
CA ARG A 312 2.17 -13.72 -1.87
C ARG A 312 0.84 -13.75 -1.13
N THR A 313 0.84 -13.91 0.20
CA THR A 313 -0.38 -13.81 1.03
C THR A 313 -0.97 -12.40 1.01
N PHE A 314 -0.15 -11.35 1.13
CA PHE A 314 -0.60 -9.96 0.95
C PHE A 314 -1.13 -9.71 -0.47
N HIS A 315 -0.45 -10.23 -1.50
CA HIS A 315 -0.88 -10.06 -2.89
C HIS A 315 -2.27 -10.68 -3.13
N ASP A 316 -2.50 -11.89 -2.63
CA ASP A 316 -3.79 -12.56 -2.75
C ASP A 316 -4.89 -11.84 -1.98
N LEU A 317 -4.59 -11.40 -0.75
CA LEU A 317 -5.51 -10.61 0.04
C LEU A 317 -5.91 -9.32 -0.68
N TYR A 318 -4.94 -8.54 -1.16
CA TYR A 318 -5.23 -7.24 -1.75
C TYR A 318 -5.93 -7.36 -3.09
N ARG A 319 -5.56 -8.32 -3.93
CA ARG A 319 -6.27 -8.59 -5.17
C ARG A 319 -7.73 -8.97 -4.95
N ASN A 320 -8.01 -9.81 -3.94
CA ASN A 320 -9.33 -10.42 -3.78
C ASN A 320 -10.22 -9.73 -2.74
N ASN A 321 -9.63 -9.12 -1.71
CA ASN A 321 -10.32 -8.67 -0.50
C ASN A 321 -10.07 -7.20 -0.14
N LEU A 322 -9.42 -6.41 -1.00
CA LEU A 322 -9.21 -4.98 -0.79
C LEU A 322 -9.56 -4.16 -2.04
N ILE A 323 -8.92 -4.45 -3.17
CA ILE A 323 -9.15 -3.74 -4.43
C ILE A 323 -10.58 -3.97 -4.89
N ARG A 324 -11.28 -2.87 -5.25
CA ARG A 324 -12.68 -2.86 -5.68
C ARG A 324 -12.82 -2.49 -7.15
N GLY A 325 -14.06 -2.56 -7.64
CA GLY A 325 -14.44 -2.07 -8.95
C GLY A 325 -14.18 -3.05 -10.08
N GLU A 326 -14.56 -2.60 -11.27
CA GLU A 326 -14.56 -3.41 -12.49
C GLU A 326 -13.15 -3.87 -12.90
N TYR A 327 -12.16 -3.01 -12.69
CA TYR A 327 -10.78 -3.28 -13.08
C TYR A 327 -9.99 -4.15 -12.09
N LYS A 328 -10.59 -4.58 -10.98
CA LYS A 328 -9.97 -5.53 -10.06
C LYS A 328 -9.44 -6.76 -10.79
N ASP A 329 -10.26 -7.36 -11.67
CA ASP A 329 -9.95 -8.63 -12.35
C ASP A 329 -9.69 -8.47 -13.86
N LYS A 330 -9.89 -7.27 -14.42
CA LYS A 330 -9.71 -7.01 -15.85
C LYS A 330 -8.27 -6.59 -16.18
N ARG A 331 -7.82 -6.95 -17.39
CA ARG A 331 -6.63 -6.36 -17.99
C ARG A 331 -6.85 -4.85 -18.16
N ARG A 332 -5.85 -4.07 -17.83
CA ARG A 332 -5.86 -2.62 -18.08
C ARG A 332 -5.62 -2.34 -19.55
N PRO A 333 -6.22 -1.27 -20.11
CA PRO A 333 -5.86 -0.81 -21.45
C PRO A 333 -4.37 -0.45 -21.50
N ILE A 334 -3.71 -0.80 -22.61
CA ILE A 334 -2.35 -0.34 -22.87
C ILE A 334 -2.43 1.15 -23.22
N LEU A 335 -1.88 1.99 -22.38
CA LEU A 335 -1.98 3.43 -22.53
C LEU A 335 -0.68 4.07 -23.05
N ILE A 336 -0.80 5.26 -23.59
CA ILE A 336 0.27 6.23 -23.76
C ILE A 336 -0.08 7.50 -23.01
N ASN A 337 0.82 7.94 -22.15
CA ASN A 337 0.71 9.21 -21.43
C ASN A 337 1.59 10.25 -22.09
N ASN A 338 1.10 11.49 -22.24
CA ASN A 338 1.85 12.54 -22.92
C ASN A 338 2.83 13.31 -22.02
N TRP A 339 2.90 13.04 -20.71
CA TRP A 339 3.71 13.87 -19.81
C TRP A 339 5.18 13.93 -20.25
N GLU A 340 5.89 12.81 -20.30
CA GLU A 340 7.29 12.80 -20.73
C GLU A 340 7.47 13.12 -22.23
N ALA A 341 6.42 12.90 -23.04
CA ALA A 341 6.45 13.23 -24.46
C ALA A 341 6.44 14.73 -24.74
N THR A 342 5.74 15.52 -23.90
CA THR A 342 5.43 16.92 -24.24
C THR A 342 5.55 17.89 -23.08
N TYR A 343 5.48 17.41 -21.84
CA TYR A 343 5.25 18.24 -20.66
C TYR A 343 4.08 19.20 -20.90
N PHE A 344 4.23 20.47 -20.60
CA PHE A 344 3.20 21.51 -20.86
C PHE A 344 3.09 21.95 -22.33
N ASN A 345 4.00 21.53 -23.19
CA ASN A 345 4.05 21.98 -24.60
C ASN A 345 3.24 21.06 -25.53
N PHE A 346 1.93 21.08 -25.38
CA PHE A 346 1.00 20.37 -26.25
C PHE A 346 -0.22 21.22 -26.60
N ASP A 347 -0.91 20.82 -27.65
CA ASP A 347 -2.19 21.33 -28.11
C ASP A 347 -3.04 20.15 -28.66
N THR A 348 -4.25 20.47 -29.11
CA THR A 348 -5.17 19.47 -29.69
C THR A 348 -4.54 18.68 -30.84
N ASP A 349 -3.89 19.38 -31.78
CA ASP A 349 -3.36 18.75 -33.00
C ASP A 349 -2.22 17.80 -32.65
N LYS A 350 -1.32 18.20 -31.75
CA LYS A 350 -0.22 17.36 -31.28
C LYS A 350 -0.68 16.09 -30.59
N LEU A 351 -1.70 16.20 -29.73
CA LEU A 351 -2.28 15.03 -29.04
C LEU A 351 -2.99 14.09 -30.04
N ILE A 352 -3.71 14.64 -31.02
CA ILE A 352 -4.34 13.84 -32.08
C ILE A 352 -3.27 13.15 -32.93
N ASP A 353 -2.15 13.78 -33.21
CA ASP A 353 -1.07 13.19 -34.02
C ASP A 353 -0.38 12.05 -33.25
N ILE A 354 -0.13 12.21 -31.92
CA ILE A 354 0.35 11.13 -31.07
C ILE A 354 -0.66 9.97 -31.08
N ALA A 355 -1.96 10.24 -30.91
CA ALA A 355 -3.01 9.23 -30.91
C ALA A 355 -3.10 8.47 -32.24
N LYS A 356 -3.01 9.17 -33.39
CA LYS A 356 -3.00 8.53 -34.73
C LYS A 356 -1.85 7.54 -34.90
N GLU A 357 -0.66 7.91 -34.43
CA GLU A 357 0.48 7.01 -34.53
C GLU A 357 0.41 5.87 -33.52
N ALA A 358 0.00 6.16 -32.29
CA ALA A 358 -0.18 5.16 -31.23
C ALA A 358 -1.23 4.10 -31.61
N SER A 359 -2.36 4.50 -32.20
CA SER A 359 -3.41 3.58 -32.62
C SER A 359 -2.95 2.59 -33.68
N LYS A 360 -2.08 3.01 -34.62
CA LYS A 360 -1.48 2.13 -35.64
C LYS A 360 -0.59 1.05 -35.05
N LEU A 361 -0.02 1.33 -33.88
CA LEU A 361 0.89 0.44 -33.16
C LEU A 361 0.19 -0.51 -32.19
N GLY A 362 -1.15 -0.35 -32.01
CA GLY A 362 -1.95 -1.18 -31.11
C GLY A 362 -2.09 -0.64 -29.69
N ILE A 363 -1.67 0.60 -29.44
CA ILE A 363 -1.92 1.28 -28.15
C ILE A 363 -3.41 1.63 -28.05
N GLU A 364 -4.01 1.40 -26.89
CA GLU A 364 -5.46 1.35 -26.70
C GLU A 364 -6.04 2.61 -26.06
N MET A 365 -5.22 3.45 -25.42
CA MET A 365 -5.69 4.62 -24.67
C MET A 365 -4.67 5.77 -24.76
N LEU A 366 -5.16 7.00 -24.98
CA LEU A 366 -4.39 8.21 -24.77
C LEU A 366 -4.75 8.82 -23.43
N VAL A 367 -3.76 9.09 -22.58
CA VAL A 367 -3.92 9.83 -21.32
C VAL A 367 -3.34 11.23 -21.50
N MET A 368 -4.20 12.23 -21.36
CA MET A 368 -3.80 13.65 -21.31
C MET A 368 -3.44 14.01 -19.87
N ASP A 369 -2.16 14.24 -19.63
CA ASP A 369 -1.61 14.59 -18.32
C ASP A 369 -1.74 16.10 -18.01
N ASP A 370 -0.99 16.64 -17.05
CA ASP A 370 -1.05 18.02 -16.57
C ASP A 370 -0.95 19.07 -17.68
N GLY A 371 -1.71 20.18 -17.56
CA GLY A 371 -1.62 21.33 -18.46
C GLY A 371 -2.85 21.61 -19.34
N TRP A 372 -3.96 20.89 -19.19
CA TRP A 372 -5.16 21.00 -20.05
C TRP A 372 -6.19 22.02 -19.56
N PHE A 373 -6.07 22.56 -18.32
CA PHE A 373 -7.07 23.36 -17.63
C PHE A 373 -6.60 24.79 -17.31
N GLY A 374 -7.55 25.69 -16.99
CA GLY A 374 -7.28 27.08 -16.58
C GLY A 374 -6.47 27.84 -17.61
N HIS A 375 -5.25 28.21 -17.25
CA HIS A 375 -4.20 28.77 -18.13
C HIS A 375 -2.84 28.12 -17.85
N ARG A 376 -2.86 26.80 -17.54
CA ARG A 376 -1.73 26.03 -17.06
C ARG A 376 -0.72 25.71 -18.15
N ASP A 377 0.29 26.55 -18.26
CA ASP A 377 1.45 26.39 -19.15
C ASP A 377 2.74 26.03 -18.39
N SER A 378 2.65 25.94 -17.07
CA SER A 378 3.71 25.51 -16.16
C SER A 378 3.09 25.04 -14.83
N ASP A 379 3.87 24.47 -13.94
CA ASP A 379 3.43 23.91 -12.65
C ASP A 379 3.08 24.98 -11.58
N ASN A 380 3.24 26.26 -11.87
CA ASN A 380 3.06 27.36 -10.93
C ASN A 380 1.68 28.06 -11.03
N SER A 381 0.72 27.52 -11.76
CA SER A 381 -0.56 28.19 -12.03
C SER A 381 -1.77 27.26 -12.05
N SER A 382 -2.94 27.84 -11.87
CA SER A 382 -4.29 27.33 -12.22
C SER A 382 -4.79 26.08 -11.46
N LEU A 383 -4.04 25.45 -10.53
CA LEU A 383 -4.62 24.37 -9.73
C LEU A 383 -5.85 24.88 -8.96
N GLY A 384 -6.94 24.14 -9.02
CA GLY A 384 -8.28 24.52 -8.53
C GLY A 384 -9.23 25.00 -9.62
N ASP A 385 -8.72 25.45 -10.76
CA ASP A 385 -9.50 25.98 -11.89
C ASP A 385 -9.78 24.88 -12.93
N TRP A 386 -10.59 23.89 -12.57
CA TRP A 386 -10.88 22.72 -13.39
C TRP A 386 -11.87 23.04 -14.52
N PHE A 387 -11.45 23.91 -15.46
CA PHE A 387 -12.13 24.19 -16.72
C PHE A 387 -11.14 24.15 -17.88
N VAL A 388 -11.64 23.76 -19.05
CA VAL A 388 -10.80 23.51 -20.24
C VAL A 388 -10.03 24.75 -20.67
N TYR A 389 -8.71 24.61 -20.89
CA TYR A 389 -7.86 25.67 -21.45
C TYR A 389 -8.04 25.71 -22.97
N GLU A 390 -9.04 26.46 -23.45
CA GLU A 390 -9.45 26.48 -24.86
C GLU A 390 -8.36 26.96 -25.83
N LYS A 391 -7.41 27.78 -25.37
CA LYS A 391 -6.27 28.20 -26.22
C LYS A 391 -5.37 27.04 -26.58
N LYS A 392 -5.22 26.10 -25.66
CA LYS A 392 -4.41 24.86 -25.82
C LYS A 392 -5.24 23.76 -26.46
N LEU A 393 -6.45 23.58 -25.98
CA LEU A 393 -7.38 22.57 -26.49
C LEU A 393 -8.38 23.20 -27.49
N MET A 394 -7.88 23.61 -28.65
CA MET A 394 -8.72 24.16 -29.71
C MET A 394 -9.78 23.16 -30.16
N GLY A 395 -11.03 23.62 -30.20
CA GLY A 395 -12.20 22.76 -30.44
C GLY A 395 -12.82 22.18 -29.15
N GLY A 396 -12.15 22.36 -28.02
CA GLY A 396 -12.59 21.88 -26.70
C GLY A 396 -12.28 20.41 -26.42
N LEU A 397 -12.45 20.03 -25.13
CA LEU A 397 -12.15 18.67 -24.67
C LEU A 397 -12.96 17.60 -25.42
N LYS A 398 -14.25 17.84 -25.62
CA LYS A 398 -15.11 16.89 -26.32
C LYS A 398 -14.63 16.59 -27.75
N TYR A 399 -14.18 17.64 -28.48
CA TYR A 399 -13.65 17.44 -29.82
C TYR A 399 -12.39 16.55 -29.80
N LEU A 400 -11.44 16.80 -28.91
CA LEU A 400 -10.25 15.98 -28.76
C LEU A 400 -10.62 14.53 -28.46
N VAL A 401 -11.49 14.30 -27.47
CA VAL A 401 -11.94 12.95 -27.07
C VAL A 401 -12.62 12.23 -28.22
N ASP A 402 -13.53 12.90 -28.94
CA ASP A 402 -14.23 12.33 -30.10
C ASP A 402 -13.24 11.92 -31.22
N GLU A 403 -12.22 12.74 -31.50
CA GLU A 403 -11.17 12.40 -32.48
C GLU A 403 -10.34 11.20 -32.05
N VAL A 404 -9.96 11.09 -30.78
CA VAL A 404 -9.26 9.94 -30.22
C VAL A 404 -10.15 8.67 -30.29
N ASN A 405 -11.42 8.79 -29.92
CA ASN A 405 -12.38 7.65 -29.99
C ASN A 405 -12.62 7.18 -31.43
N LYS A 406 -12.59 8.06 -32.44
CA LYS A 406 -12.68 7.67 -33.87
C LYS A 406 -11.52 6.77 -34.32
N LEU A 407 -10.37 6.84 -33.63
CA LEU A 407 -9.21 5.97 -33.88
C LEU A 407 -9.37 4.60 -33.19
N GLY A 408 -10.46 4.36 -32.46
CA GLY A 408 -10.69 3.15 -31.67
C GLY A 408 -9.98 3.18 -30.31
N MET A 409 -9.42 4.30 -29.90
CA MET A 409 -8.73 4.47 -28.63
C MET A 409 -9.66 5.04 -27.55
N LYS A 410 -9.40 4.65 -26.31
CA LYS A 410 -9.99 5.24 -25.10
C LYS A 410 -9.27 6.56 -24.76
N PHE A 411 -9.89 7.33 -23.86
CA PHE A 411 -9.31 8.60 -23.40
C PHE A 411 -9.24 8.66 -21.88
N GLY A 412 -8.11 9.12 -21.35
CA GLY A 412 -7.86 9.36 -19.94
C GLY A 412 -7.45 10.81 -19.68
N ILE A 413 -7.65 11.26 -18.43
CA ILE A 413 -7.38 12.63 -18.01
C ILE A 413 -6.73 12.67 -16.62
N TRP A 414 -5.84 13.64 -16.41
CA TRP A 414 -5.17 13.89 -15.15
C TRP A 414 -5.89 14.97 -14.32
N PHE A 415 -5.92 14.78 -13.01
CA PHE A 415 -6.34 15.77 -12.03
C PHE A 415 -5.38 15.80 -10.84
N GLU A 416 -5.19 16.98 -10.24
CA GLU A 416 -4.57 17.16 -8.91
C GLU A 416 -5.56 17.92 -8.01
N PRO A 417 -6.68 17.30 -7.64
CA PRO A 417 -7.83 18.01 -7.10
C PRO A 417 -7.67 18.47 -5.65
N GLU A 418 -6.67 17.97 -4.96
CA GLU A 418 -6.37 18.32 -3.56
C GLU A 418 -5.59 19.64 -3.43
N MET A 419 -5.11 20.20 -4.55
CA MET A 419 -4.20 21.35 -4.57
C MET A 419 -4.88 22.61 -5.15
N ILE A 420 -4.31 23.76 -4.79
CA ILE A 420 -4.77 25.05 -5.26
C ILE A 420 -3.57 25.99 -5.48
N SER A 421 -3.53 26.67 -6.63
CA SER A 421 -2.50 27.67 -6.95
C SER A 421 -2.88 29.05 -6.43
N PRO A 422 -1.91 29.85 -5.98
CA PRO A 422 -2.17 31.23 -5.51
C PRO A 422 -2.83 32.14 -6.55
N ASP A 423 -2.58 31.90 -7.83
CA ASP A 423 -3.11 32.69 -8.94
C ASP A 423 -4.46 32.19 -9.47
N SER A 424 -4.96 31.04 -8.99
CA SER A 424 -6.25 30.49 -9.44
C SER A 424 -7.42 31.41 -9.09
N GLU A 425 -8.46 31.35 -9.90
CA GLU A 425 -9.72 32.03 -9.62
C GLU A 425 -10.39 31.50 -8.36
N LEU A 426 -10.23 30.18 -8.11
CA LEU A 426 -10.72 29.55 -6.90
C LEU A 426 -10.06 30.14 -5.65
N TYR A 427 -8.72 30.27 -5.62
CA TYR A 427 -8.03 30.86 -4.47
C TYR A 427 -8.37 32.32 -4.25
N LYS A 428 -8.48 33.12 -5.33
CA LYS A 428 -8.91 34.51 -5.25
C LYS A 428 -10.30 34.64 -4.65
N ALA A 429 -11.22 33.77 -5.01
CA ALA A 429 -12.58 33.74 -4.47
C ALA A 429 -12.67 33.23 -3.03
N HIS A 430 -11.88 32.22 -2.69
CA HIS A 430 -11.93 31.51 -1.42
C HIS A 430 -10.52 31.23 -0.84
N PRO A 431 -9.78 32.26 -0.44
CA PRO A 431 -8.44 32.06 0.13
C PRO A 431 -8.47 31.30 1.47
N ASP A 432 -9.60 31.28 2.15
CA ASP A 432 -9.84 30.55 3.38
C ASP A 432 -10.08 29.03 3.18
N TRP A 433 -10.15 28.56 1.93
CA TRP A 433 -10.28 27.14 1.61
C TRP A 433 -8.95 26.40 1.58
N ALA A 434 -7.84 27.12 1.55
CA ALA A 434 -6.53 26.49 1.75
C ALA A 434 -6.27 26.17 3.22
N ILE A 435 -5.61 25.06 3.48
CA ILE A 435 -5.07 24.72 4.81
C ILE A 435 -4.10 25.83 5.23
N GLN A 436 -4.34 26.46 6.37
CA GLN A 436 -3.59 27.63 6.82
C GLN A 436 -3.69 27.86 8.32
N ILE A 437 -2.67 28.50 8.88
CA ILE A 437 -2.69 28.99 10.27
C ILE A 437 -2.90 30.50 10.23
N LYS A 438 -3.97 30.96 10.89
CA LYS A 438 -4.31 32.40 10.95
C LYS A 438 -3.12 33.24 11.45
N GLY A 439 -2.76 34.25 10.65
CA GLY A 439 -1.70 35.20 10.98
C GLY A 439 -0.28 34.71 10.63
N ARG A 440 -0.14 33.55 9.97
CA ARG A 440 1.12 33.09 9.38
C ARG A 440 1.06 33.14 7.86
N PRO A 441 2.17 33.39 7.17
CA PRO A 441 2.22 33.22 5.72
C PRO A 441 2.05 31.74 5.37
N LEU A 442 1.43 31.45 4.23
CA LEU A 442 1.35 30.09 3.68
C LEU A 442 2.69 29.75 3.02
N THR A 443 3.16 28.53 3.24
CA THR A 443 4.36 28.00 2.60
C THR A 443 3.99 27.36 1.26
N LEU A 444 4.67 27.76 0.21
CA LEU A 444 4.59 27.10 -1.09
C LEU A 444 5.50 25.87 -1.11
N CYS A 445 4.99 24.78 -1.65
CA CYS A 445 5.79 23.64 -2.07
C CYS A 445 5.30 23.31 -3.49
N ARG A 446 6.20 23.22 -4.47
CA ARG A 446 5.87 23.10 -5.88
C ARG A 446 4.88 24.19 -6.36
N GLU A 447 5.03 25.42 -5.86
CA GLU A 447 4.22 26.60 -6.20
C GLU A 447 2.71 26.45 -5.91
N GLN A 448 2.32 25.55 -4.97
CA GLN A 448 0.92 25.25 -4.68
C GLN A 448 0.63 25.16 -3.18
N TYR A 449 -0.65 25.34 -2.80
CA TYR A 449 -1.23 25.12 -1.49
C TYR A 449 -2.12 23.88 -1.49
N VAL A 450 -2.58 23.44 -0.31
CA VAL A 450 -3.48 22.30 -0.11
C VAL A 450 -4.88 22.80 0.26
N LEU A 451 -5.92 22.26 -0.36
CA LEU A 451 -7.31 22.52 -0.01
C LEU A 451 -7.69 21.85 1.32
N ASP A 452 -8.50 22.53 2.11
CA ASP A 452 -9.03 22.01 3.39
C ASP A 452 -10.19 21.03 3.15
N TYR A 453 -9.88 19.78 2.94
CA TYR A 453 -10.87 18.72 2.73
C TYR A 453 -11.59 18.26 4.00
N SER A 454 -11.30 18.82 5.17
CA SER A 454 -12.18 18.68 6.33
C SER A 454 -13.54 19.36 6.09
N ARG A 455 -13.60 20.33 5.18
CA ARG A 455 -14.77 21.14 4.84
C ARG A 455 -15.59 20.50 3.73
N LYS A 456 -16.86 20.23 4.03
CA LYS A 456 -17.78 19.61 3.06
C LYS A 456 -17.99 20.47 1.82
N GLU A 457 -18.13 21.80 1.99
CA GLU A 457 -18.35 22.73 0.88
C GLU A 457 -17.16 22.76 -0.10
N VAL A 458 -15.92 22.58 0.37
CA VAL A 458 -14.72 22.50 -0.47
C VAL A 458 -14.78 21.21 -1.30
N ARG A 459 -15.04 20.07 -0.65
CA ARG A 459 -15.20 18.80 -1.35
C ARG A 459 -16.33 18.81 -2.38
N ASP A 460 -17.49 19.37 -2.02
CA ASP A 460 -18.64 19.45 -2.93
C ASP A 460 -18.33 20.32 -4.16
N TYR A 461 -17.61 21.42 -3.98
CA TYR A 461 -17.20 22.29 -5.09
C TYR A 461 -16.25 21.57 -6.03
N VAL A 462 -15.15 21.02 -5.51
CA VAL A 462 -14.13 20.31 -6.30
C VAL A 462 -14.77 19.13 -7.06
N TYR A 463 -15.58 18.32 -6.36
CA TYR A 463 -16.29 17.22 -6.99
C TYR A 463 -17.22 17.70 -8.10
N GLY A 464 -17.95 18.81 -7.88
CA GLY A 464 -18.82 19.41 -8.89
C GLY A 464 -18.07 19.88 -10.12
N MET A 465 -16.86 20.39 -9.99
CA MET A 465 -15.99 20.77 -11.12
C MET A 465 -15.49 19.55 -11.88
N MET A 466 -14.99 18.53 -11.18
CA MET A 466 -14.57 17.27 -11.80
C MET A 466 -15.73 16.61 -12.55
N LYS A 467 -16.91 16.55 -11.93
CA LYS A 467 -18.13 16.00 -12.54
C LYS A 467 -18.49 16.69 -13.86
N LYS A 468 -18.41 18.02 -13.92
CA LYS A 468 -18.66 18.76 -15.17
C LYS A 468 -17.72 18.36 -16.30
N ILE A 469 -16.45 18.12 -15.99
CA ILE A 469 -15.47 17.64 -16.98
C ILE A 469 -15.79 16.22 -17.42
N LEU A 470 -16.03 15.32 -16.46
CA LEU A 470 -16.32 13.90 -16.74
C LEU A 470 -17.62 13.73 -17.56
N ASP A 471 -18.65 14.51 -17.25
CA ASP A 471 -19.94 14.48 -18.00
C ASP A 471 -19.84 15.11 -19.39
N SER A 472 -18.79 15.89 -19.70
CA SER A 472 -18.64 16.63 -20.97
C SER A 472 -18.13 15.79 -22.15
N ALA A 473 -17.46 14.66 -21.88
CA ALA A 473 -16.82 13.80 -22.88
C ALA A 473 -16.71 12.37 -22.40
N ASN A 474 -16.40 11.42 -23.30
CA ASN A 474 -16.23 10.00 -22.99
C ASN A 474 -14.85 9.77 -22.36
N ILE A 475 -14.74 9.95 -21.06
CA ILE A 475 -13.51 9.75 -20.27
C ILE A 475 -13.60 8.39 -19.56
N GLU A 476 -12.60 7.53 -19.75
CA GLU A 476 -12.59 6.16 -19.23
C GLU A 476 -11.44 5.88 -18.24
N TYR A 477 -10.60 6.90 -17.96
CA TYR A 477 -9.49 6.81 -17.04
C TYR A 477 -9.23 8.17 -16.38
N ILE A 478 -8.88 8.12 -15.09
CA ILE A 478 -8.43 9.28 -14.31
C ILE A 478 -7.09 8.94 -13.65
N LYS A 479 -6.10 9.83 -13.82
CA LYS A 479 -4.89 9.88 -12.98
C LYS A 479 -5.11 10.94 -11.92
N TRP A 480 -5.26 10.51 -10.67
CA TRP A 480 -5.44 11.38 -9.50
C TRP A 480 -4.10 11.62 -8.84
N ASP A 481 -3.59 12.82 -8.89
CA ASP A 481 -2.28 13.19 -8.37
C ASP A 481 -2.35 14.07 -7.11
N MET A 482 -1.24 14.09 -6.36
CA MET A 482 -1.00 14.98 -5.21
C MET A 482 0.50 15.24 -5.11
N ASN A 483 0.93 16.46 -5.42
CA ASN A 483 2.35 16.76 -5.61
C ASN A 483 2.97 17.63 -4.51
N ARG A 484 2.38 17.62 -3.31
CA ARG A 484 3.01 18.25 -2.15
C ARG A 484 2.52 17.67 -0.84
N GLN A 485 3.34 17.80 0.18
CA GLN A 485 3.04 17.41 1.56
C GLN A 485 2.37 18.55 2.33
N LEU A 486 1.67 18.22 3.42
CA LEU A 486 1.06 19.20 4.31
C LEU A 486 2.15 19.87 5.17
N THR A 487 2.02 21.17 5.37
CA THR A 487 2.95 21.98 6.17
C THR A 487 2.23 22.64 7.34
N GLU A 488 1.84 23.91 7.25
CA GLU A 488 1.13 24.61 8.33
C GLU A 488 -0.33 24.12 8.41
N VAL A 489 -0.56 23.08 9.22
CA VAL A 489 -1.86 22.43 9.30
C VAL A 489 -2.79 23.17 10.24
N GLY A 490 -3.78 23.82 9.67
CA GLY A 490 -4.83 24.54 10.36
C GLY A 490 -6.02 24.78 9.44
N SER A 491 -7.24 24.69 9.97
CA SER A 491 -8.49 24.98 9.27
C SER A 491 -9.03 26.35 9.67
N ALA A 492 -9.48 27.13 8.70
CA ALA A 492 -10.15 28.41 8.98
C ALA A 492 -11.49 28.27 9.72
N THR A 493 -12.10 27.08 9.72
CA THR A 493 -13.44 26.84 10.26
C THR A 493 -13.49 25.96 11.49
N LEU A 494 -12.47 25.09 11.70
CA LEU A 494 -12.43 24.25 12.90
C LEU A 494 -12.20 25.12 14.16
N PRO A 495 -12.90 24.87 15.26
CA PRO A 495 -12.64 25.53 16.52
C PRO A 495 -11.28 25.07 17.10
N ALA A 496 -10.73 25.85 18.04
CA ALA A 496 -9.37 25.65 18.57
C ALA A 496 -9.15 24.23 19.13
N GLU A 497 -10.14 23.68 19.81
CA GLU A 497 -10.10 22.34 20.42
C GLU A 497 -10.10 21.19 19.40
N ARG A 498 -10.49 21.45 18.14
CA ARG A 498 -10.55 20.44 17.06
C ARG A 498 -9.49 20.65 15.96
N GLN A 499 -8.62 21.62 16.09
CA GLN A 499 -7.61 21.92 15.03
C GLN A 499 -6.69 20.74 14.75
N ARG A 500 -6.31 19.96 15.77
CA ARG A 500 -5.43 18.78 15.60
C ARG A 500 -6.14 17.54 15.03
N GLU A 501 -7.46 17.61 14.83
CA GLU A 501 -8.20 16.60 14.08
C GLU A 501 -7.97 16.73 12.56
N LEU A 502 -7.46 17.88 12.09
CA LEU A 502 -7.38 18.21 10.67
C LEU A 502 -6.56 17.18 9.88
N TRP A 503 -5.47 16.66 10.44
CA TRP A 503 -4.67 15.61 9.80
C TRP A 503 -5.51 14.41 9.37
N HIS A 504 -6.37 13.92 10.25
CA HIS A 504 -7.24 12.78 9.97
C HIS A 504 -8.47 13.18 9.16
N ARG A 505 -9.08 14.35 9.47
CA ARG A 505 -10.25 14.86 8.74
C ARG A 505 -9.95 15.10 7.26
N TYR A 506 -8.75 15.55 6.95
CA TYR A 506 -8.29 15.73 5.58
C TYR A 506 -8.31 14.39 4.81
N VAL A 507 -7.73 13.36 5.38
CA VAL A 507 -7.69 12.01 4.77
C VAL A 507 -9.09 11.44 4.58
N LEU A 508 -9.97 11.59 5.59
CA LEU A 508 -11.38 11.21 5.46
C LEU A 508 -12.08 11.97 4.33
N GLY A 509 -11.73 13.24 4.13
CA GLY A 509 -12.24 14.05 3.02
C GLY A 509 -11.77 13.57 1.65
N VAL A 510 -10.51 13.12 1.54
CA VAL A 510 -9.99 12.49 0.30
C VAL A 510 -10.75 11.20 0.01
N TYR A 511 -10.94 10.36 1.02
CA TYR A 511 -11.70 9.10 0.88
C TYR A 511 -13.16 9.33 0.47
N ASP A 512 -13.82 10.35 1.03
CA ASP A 512 -15.18 10.74 0.63
C ASP A 512 -15.26 11.09 -0.85
N LEU A 513 -14.31 11.87 -1.38
CA LEU A 513 -14.26 12.21 -2.80
C LEU A 513 -14.01 11.00 -3.70
N MET A 514 -13.08 10.14 -3.32
CA MET A 514 -12.77 8.92 -4.09
C MET A 514 -13.94 7.93 -4.07
N ASP A 515 -14.63 7.80 -2.95
CA ASP A 515 -15.80 6.93 -2.84
C ASP A 515 -16.96 7.43 -3.72
N ARG A 516 -17.23 8.75 -3.73
CA ARG A 516 -18.19 9.36 -4.65
C ARG A 516 -17.81 9.13 -6.11
N LEU A 517 -16.54 9.37 -6.47
CA LEU A 517 -16.05 9.19 -7.83
C LEU A 517 -16.22 7.75 -8.32
N THR A 518 -15.78 6.78 -7.52
CA THR A 518 -15.89 5.36 -7.88
C THR A 518 -17.31 4.81 -7.85
N THR A 519 -18.22 5.48 -7.12
CA THR A 519 -19.65 5.14 -7.08
C THR A 519 -20.39 5.72 -8.29
N ASP A 520 -20.17 7.00 -8.62
CA ASP A 520 -20.87 7.68 -9.71
C ASP A 520 -20.34 7.26 -11.09
N TYR A 521 -19.03 6.90 -11.17
CA TYR A 521 -18.34 6.52 -12.40
C TYR A 521 -17.63 5.16 -12.28
N PRO A 522 -18.36 4.05 -12.04
CA PRO A 522 -17.75 2.74 -11.80
C PRO A 522 -16.99 2.16 -13.01
N HIS A 523 -17.21 2.70 -14.20
CA HIS A 523 -16.55 2.29 -15.45
C HIS A 523 -15.19 2.98 -15.65
N ILE A 524 -14.89 4.04 -14.88
CA ILE A 524 -13.62 4.77 -14.99
C ILE A 524 -12.52 4.01 -14.25
N LEU A 525 -11.41 3.77 -14.92
CA LEU A 525 -10.18 3.28 -14.30
C LEU A 525 -9.52 4.42 -13.55
N LEU A 526 -9.50 4.34 -12.22
CA LEU A 526 -8.80 5.30 -11.37
C LEU A 526 -7.38 4.83 -11.09
N GLU A 527 -6.38 5.65 -11.39
CA GLU A 527 -5.00 5.50 -10.97
C GLU A 527 -4.63 6.60 -9.98
N ASN A 528 -4.13 6.24 -8.81
CA ASN A 528 -3.55 7.22 -7.89
C ASN A 528 -2.08 7.50 -8.26
N CYS A 529 -1.71 8.76 -8.08
CA CYS A 529 -0.34 9.28 -8.11
C CYS A 529 -0.16 10.24 -6.93
N SER A 530 1.05 10.38 -6.43
CA SER A 530 1.39 11.38 -5.42
C SER A 530 2.86 11.74 -5.59
N GLY A 531 3.15 12.55 -6.63
CA GLY A 531 4.52 12.76 -7.07
C GLY A 531 5.22 11.40 -7.25
N GLY A 532 4.66 10.51 -8.05
CA GLY A 532 5.02 9.09 -8.07
C GLY A 532 4.29 8.28 -7.02
N GLY A 533 5.01 7.44 -6.30
CA GLY A 533 4.45 6.43 -5.41
C GLY A 533 4.39 6.80 -3.92
N ALA A 534 4.28 8.08 -3.53
CA ALA A 534 4.22 8.46 -2.12
C ALA A 534 3.06 7.82 -1.37
N ARG A 535 1.90 7.73 -2.00
CA ARG A 535 0.72 7.06 -1.43
C ARG A 535 0.47 5.68 -2.05
N PHE A 536 1.54 4.92 -2.33
CA PHE A 536 1.38 3.51 -2.68
C PHE A 536 1.11 2.73 -1.40
N ASP A 537 -0.13 2.75 -0.96
CA ASP A 537 -0.60 2.19 0.29
C ASP A 537 -1.98 1.50 0.13
N PRO A 538 -2.40 0.65 1.08
CA PRO A 538 -3.64 -0.11 0.93
C PRO A 538 -4.89 0.76 1.09
N GLY A 539 -4.79 1.96 1.68
CA GLY A 539 -5.89 2.92 1.73
C GLY A 539 -6.28 3.42 0.34
N MET A 540 -5.28 3.79 -0.47
CA MET A 540 -5.50 4.19 -1.86
C MET A 540 -5.89 3.01 -2.74
N LEU A 541 -5.31 1.82 -2.55
CA LEU A 541 -5.66 0.61 -3.31
C LEU A 541 -7.12 0.18 -3.13
N TYR A 542 -7.77 0.55 -2.04
CA TYR A 542 -9.20 0.29 -1.84
C TYR A 542 -10.08 1.02 -2.86
N TYR A 543 -9.66 2.20 -3.32
CA TYR A 543 -10.38 3.02 -4.29
C TYR A 543 -9.83 2.88 -5.72
N SER A 544 -8.55 2.62 -5.84
CA SER A 544 -7.83 2.61 -7.12
C SER A 544 -7.21 1.24 -7.38
N PRO A 545 -7.58 0.52 -8.45
CA PRO A 545 -7.04 -0.81 -8.73
C PRO A 545 -5.57 -0.78 -9.14
N GLN A 546 -4.99 0.40 -9.34
CA GLN A 546 -3.58 0.63 -9.64
C GLN A 546 -3.10 1.98 -9.11
N ILE A 547 -1.80 2.07 -8.84
CA ILE A 547 -1.12 3.28 -8.38
C ILE A 547 0.16 3.47 -9.22
N TRP A 548 0.45 4.71 -9.61
CA TRP A 548 1.69 5.06 -10.26
C TRP A 548 2.87 4.75 -9.33
N CYS A 549 3.74 3.85 -9.76
CA CYS A 549 4.73 3.25 -8.87
C CYS A 549 5.84 4.23 -8.48
N SER A 550 6.27 5.06 -9.44
CA SER A 550 7.31 6.08 -9.28
C SER A 550 7.34 6.99 -10.51
N ASP A 551 7.67 8.26 -10.31
CA ASP A 551 7.99 9.19 -11.40
C ASP A 551 9.31 8.84 -12.08
N ASP A 552 10.15 8.00 -11.49
CA ASP A 552 11.30 7.45 -12.18
C ASP A 552 10.85 6.31 -13.11
N THR A 553 10.91 6.56 -14.41
CA THR A 553 10.55 5.62 -15.48
C THR A 553 11.76 4.87 -16.04
N ASP A 554 12.96 5.14 -15.52
CA ASP A 554 14.15 4.37 -15.91
C ASP A 554 14.02 2.90 -15.52
N ALA A 555 14.12 2.00 -16.48
CA ALA A 555 13.89 0.57 -16.25
C ALA A 555 14.84 -0.04 -15.21
N ILE A 556 16.06 0.47 -15.07
CA ILE A 556 17.05 -0.08 -14.15
C ILE A 556 16.79 0.37 -12.71
N GLU A 557 16.40 1.63 -12.50
CA GLU A 557 15.94 2.10 -11.18
C GLU A 557 14.63 1.40 -10.77
N ARG A 558 13.73 1.17 -11.74
CA ARG A 558 12.47 0.44 -11.52
C ARG A 558 12.68 -0.98 -10.99
N LEU A 559 13.79 -1.66 -11.29
CA LEU A 559 14.10 -2.96 -10.69
C LEU A 559 14.05 -2.90 -9.16
N LYS A 560 14.70 -1.90 -8.54
CA LYS A 560 14.66 -1.72 -7.08
C LYS A 560 13.28 -1.29 -6.57
N ILE A 561 12.67 -0.32 -7.24
CA ILE A 561 11.36 0.24 -6.84
C ILE A 561 10.27 -0.84 -6.90
N GLN A 562 10.22 -1.63 -7.97
CA GLN A 562 9.25 -2.71 -8.14
C GLN A 562 9.52 -3.89 -7.22
N HIS A 563 10.79 -4.23 -6.97
CA HIS A 563 11.17 -5.23 -5.97
C HIS A 563 10.63 -4.85 -4.58
N GLY A 564 10.95 -3.66 -4.08
CA GLY A 564 10.46 -3.20 -2.78
C GLY A 564 8.95 -3.10 -2.72
N THR A 565 8.31 -2.59 -3.79
CA THR A 565 6.84 -2.53 -3.87
C THR A 565 6.22 -3.92 -3.76
N SER A 566 6.80 -4.93 -4.41
CA SER A 566 6.32 -6.32 -4.39
C SER A 566 6.49 -7.03 -3.03
N MET A 567 7.16 -6.43 -2.07
CA MET A 567 7.22 -6.97 -0.70
C MET A 567 5.83 -7.09 -0.07
N CYS A 568 4.95 -6.14 -0.38
CA CYS A 568 3.59 -6.07 0.17
C CYS A 568 2.50 -6.06 -0.91
N TYR A 569 2.72 -5.36 -2.03
CA TYR A 569 1.67 -5.04 -2.99
C TYR A 569 1.75 -5.89 -4.25
N PRO A 570 0.59 -6.34 -4.81
CA PRO A 570 0.59 -7.18 -6.00
C PRO A 570 1.09 -6.39 -7.23
N CYS A 571 1.86 -7.04 -8.08
CA CYS A 571 2.39 -6.44 -9.30
C CYS A 571 1.29 -5.89 -10.22
N SER A 572 0.11 -6.49 -10.21
CA SER A 572 -1.08 -6.01 -10.95
C SER A 572 -1.57 -4.61 -10.54
N ALA A 573 -1.11 -4.10 -9.41
CA ALA A 573 -1.46 -2.76 -8.93
C ALA A 573 -0.40 -1.69 -9.27
N MET A 574 0.74 -2.09 -9.85
CA MET A 574 1.85 -1.20 -10.15
C MET A 574 1.69 -0.54 -11.52
N GLY A 575 1.56 0.79 -11.57
CA GLY A 575 1.71 1.56 -12.81
C GLY A 575 3.15 1.47 -13.30
N ALA A 576 3.37 0.95 -14.50
CA ALA A 576 4.69 0.79 -15.09
C ALA A 576 4.65 1.03 -16.59
N HIS A 577 5.49 1.95 -17.07
CA HIS A 577 5.52 2.37 -18.48
C HIS A 577 6.92 2.28 -19.07
N VAL A 578 6.97 2.09 -20.40
CA VAL A 578 8.19 2.20 -21.22
C VAL A 578 8.44 3.68 -21.51
N SER A 579 9.55 4.22 -21.01
CA SER A 579 9.98 5.60 -21.27
C SER A 579 10.86 5.73 -22.49
N ASP A 580 11.12 6.96 -22.92
CA ASP A 580 12.09 7.29 -23.96
C ASP A 580 13.55 7.15 -23.45
N CYS A 581 14.52 7.18 -24.38
CA CYS A 581 15.95 7.20 -24.10
C CYS A 581 16.64 8.36 -24.86
N PRO A 582 17.64 9.01 -24.21
CA PRO A 582 18.07 8.81 -22.82
C PRO A 582 16.96 9.17 -21.83
N ASN A 583 16.83 8.40 -20.75
CA ASN A 583 15.81 8.67 -19.73
C ASN A 583 15.96 10.08 -19.16
N HIS A 584 14.85 10.81 -19.03
CA HIS A 584 14.86 12.23 -18.65
C HIS A 584 15.36 12.50 -17.23
N THR A 585 15.21 11.53 -16.30
CA THR A 585 15.60 11.67 -14.90
C THR A 585 17.08 11.34 -14.70
N VAL A 586 17.54 10.22 -15.24
CA VAL A 586 18.90 9.68 -14.95
C VAL A 586 19.85 9.73 -16.15
N GLY A 587 19.38 10.08 -17.35
CA GLY A 587 20.21 10.16 -18.56
C GLY A 587 20.70 8.81 -19.11
N ARG A 588 20.11 7.69 -18.66
CA ARG A 588 20.50 6.34 -19.03
C ARG A 588 19.88 5.93 -20.37
N ASN A 589 20.65 5.17 -21.17
CA ASN A 589 20.15 4.50 -22.36
C ASN A 589 20.00 3.01 -22.09
N THR A 590 18.77 2.56 -22.01
CA THR A 590 18.42 1.15 -21.79
C THR A 590 17.77 0.58 -23.05
N PRO A 591 18.15 -0.62 -23.53
CA PRO A 591 17.54 -1.23 -24.72
C PRO A 591 16.02 -1.29 -24.62
N PHE A 592 15.33 -1.01 -25.73
CA PHE A 592 13.87 -0.97 -25.80
C PHE A 592 13.22 -2.26 -25.29
N LYS A 593 13.81 -3.41 -25.63
CA LYS A 593 13.39 -4.72 -25.14
C LYS A 593 13.41 -4.80 -23.61
N THR A 594 14.47 -4.36 -22.96
CA THR A 594 14.61 -4.41 -21.50
C THR A 594 13.64 -3.44 -20.81
N ARG A 595 13.44 -2.22 -21.39
CA ARG A 595 12.40 -1.29 -20.91
C ARG A 595 11.02 -1.96 -20.92
N GLY A 596 10.70 -2.70 -21.99
CA GLY A 596 9.46 -3.45 -22.12
C GLY A 596 9.30 -4.52 -21.06
N TYR A 597 10.30 -5.37 -20.86
CA TYR A 597 10.22 -6.47 -19.88
C TYR A 597 10.04 -5.96 -18.45
N VAL A 598 10.77 -4.93 -18.05
CA VAL A 598 10.60 -4.34 -16.71
C VAL A 598 9.21 -3.70 -16.55
N ALA A 599 8.66 -3.08 -17.59
CA ALA A 599 7.33 -2.51 -17.55
C ALA A 599 6.20 -3.56 -17.54
N MET A 600 6.41 -4.74 -18.14
CA MET A 600 5.42 -5.84 -18.20
C MET A 600 5.09 -6.44 -16.81
N VAL A 601 5.92 -6.21 -15.81
CA VAL A 601 5.64 -6.60 -14.42
C VAL A 601 4.40 -5.92 -13.87
N GLY A 602 4.06 -4.72 -14.36
CA GLY A 602 2.92 -3.92 -13.92
C GLY A 602 1.77 -3.84 -14.92
N THR A 603 1.12 -2.68 -14.92
CA THR A 603 -0.09 -2.43 -15.74
C THR A 603 0.21 -2.03 -17.18
N PHE A 604 1.43 -1.90 -17.55
CA PHE A 604 2.02 -1.67 -18.87
C PHE A 604 1.44 -0.50 -19.68
N GLY A 605 2.32 0.34 -20.15
CA GLY A 605 2.01 1.46 -21.05
C GLY A 605 3.29 2.12 -21.58
N TYR A 606 3.12 3.28 -22.16
CA TYR A 606 4.20 4.07 -22.74
C TYR A 606 4.18 5.51 -22.21
N GLU A 607 5.36 6.03 -21.91
CA GLU A 607 5.61 7.40 -21.46
C GLU A 607 6.65 8.02 -22.38
N LEU A 608 6.28 8.27 -23.66
CA LEU A 608 7.18 8.72 -24.72
C LEU A 608 6.41 9.31 -25.89
N ASP A 609 7.11 10.05 -26.77
CA ASP A 609 6.54 10.56 -28.02
C ASP A 609 6.76 9.56 -29.16
N VAL A 610 5.76 8.72 -29.46
CA VAL A 610 5.83 7.72 -30.54
C VAL A 610 6.11 8.30 -31.93
N THR A 611 5.96 9.62 -32.13
CA THR A 611 6.25 10.29 -33.39
C THR A 611 7.73 10.64 -33.55
N ARG A 612 8.53 10.52 -32.45
CA ARG A 612 9.94 10.96 -32.40
C ARG A 612 10.95 9.90 -32.02
N ILE A 613 10.52 8.79 -31.40
CA ILE A 613 11.43 7.70 -31.05
C ILE A 613 12.10 7.10 -32.29
N PRO A 614 13.27 6.41 -32.16
CA PRO A 614 13.91 5.70 -33.24
C PRO A 614 12.94 4.75 -33.95
N GLN A 615 13.10 4.62 -35.29
CA GLN A 615 12.19 3.78 -36.08
C GLN A 615 12.21 2.32 -35.62
N GLU A 616 13.40 1.80 -35.23
CA GLU A 616 13.53 0.42 -34.73
C GLU A 616 12.73 0.19 -33.43
N ASP A 617 12.73 1.16 -32.49
CA ASP A 617 11.93 1.11 -31.25
C ASP A 617 10.44 1.16 -31.59
N ARG A 618 10.05 2.03 -32.52
CA ARG A 618 8.66 2.15 -32.97
C ARG A 618 8.16 0.85 -33.61
N ASP A 619 8.97 0.22 -34.47
CA ASP A 619 8.63 -1.03 -35.15
C ASP A 619 8.54 -2.21 -34.15
N ALA A 620 9.19 -2.11 -33.00
CA ALA A 620 9.15 -3.13 -31.95
C ALA A 620 7.89 -3.04 -31.03
N ILE A 621 7.18 -1.92 -31.00
CA ILE A 621 6.00 -1.71 -30.12
C ILE A 621 4.92 -2.79 -30.33
N PRO A 622 4.49 -3.14 -31.56
CA PRO A 622 3.46 -4.17 -31.75
C PRO A 622 3.85 -5.53 -31.16
N ALA A 623 5.11 -5.93 -31.31
CA ALA A 623 5.61 -7.18 -30.73
C ALA A 623 5.64 -7.15 -29.20
N GLN A 624 6.02 -6.02 -28.59
CA GLN A 624 5.94 -5.85 -27.12
C GLN A 624 4.50 -5.94 -26.63
N ILE A 625 3.56 -5.36 -27.33
CA ILE A 625 2.12 -5.41 -27.00
C ILE A 625 1.61 -6.86 -27.11
N GLU A 626 1.99 -7.60 -28.12
CA GLU A 626 1.64 -9.01 -28.26
C GLU A 626 2.19 -9.84 -27.09
N GLU A 627 3.45 -9.63 -26.73
CA GLU A 627 4.12 -10.31 -25.63
C GLU A 627 3.46 -9.95 -24.27
N PHE A 628 3.17 -8.68 -24.02
CA PHE A 628 2.40 -8.27 -22.85
C PHE A 628 1.02 -8.95 -22.80
N ASN A 629 0.28 -8.95 -23.89
CA ASN A 629 -1.04 -9.58 -23.94
C ASN A 629 -0.98 -11.09 -23.66
N LYS A 630 0.08 -11.76 -24.13
CA LYS A 630 0.34 -13.18 -23.88
C LYS A 630 0.52 -13.47 -22.37
N PHE A 631 1.33 -12.67 -21.68
CA PHE A 631 1.73 -12.93 -20.29
C PHE A 631 0.91 -12.19 -19.24
N ASN A 632 0.15 -11.16 -19.60
CA ASN A 632 -0.56 -10.31 -18.65
C ASN A 632 -1.45 -11.08 -17.67
N LYS A 633 -2.16 -12.13 -18.12
CA LYS A 633 -2.99 -12.93 -17.22
C LYS A 633 -2.15 -13.58 -16.12
N LEU A 634 -1.02 -14.18 -16.50
CA LEU A 634 -0.12 -14.84 -15.56
C LEU A 634 0.48 -13.83 -14.56
N VAL A 635 0.98 -12.69 -15.06
CA VAL A 635 1.52 -11.60 -14.21
C VAL A 635 0.45 -11.08 -13.23
N ARG A 636 -0.78 -10.91 -13.70
CA ARG A 636 -1.87 -10.33 -12.91
C ARG A 636 -2.43 -11.27 -11.85
N THR A 637 -2.44 -12.58 -12.10
CA THR A 637 -3.12 -13.57 -11.22
C THR A 637 -2.19 -14.61 -10.59
N GLY A 638 -0.98 -14.77 -11.11
CA GLY A 638 -0.01 -15.75 -10.66
C GLY A 638 0.66 -15.40 -9.32
N ASP A 639 1.41 -16.35 -8.82
CA ASP A 639 2.33 -16.19 -7.69
C ASP A 639 3.60 -15.52 -8.17
N HIS A 640 3.97 -14.40 -7.55
CA HIS A 640 5.22 -13.70 -7.83
C HIS A 640 6.34 -14.17 -6.89
N TYR A 641 7.50 -14.48 -7.48
CA TYR A 641 8.71 -14.87 -6.77
C TYR A 641 9.85 -13.93 -7.13
N ARG A 642 10.42 -13.24 -6.14
CA ARG A 642 11.68 -12.52 -6.26
C ARG A 642 12.81 -13.53 -6.23
N ILE A 643 13.71 -13.48 -7.20
CA ILE A 643 14.85 -14.40 -7.34
C ILE A 643 16.17 -13.64 -7.22
N GLY A 644 16.29 -12.52 -7.94
CA GLY A 644 17.36 -11.56 -7.78
C GLY A 644 17.05 -10.55 -6.67
N ASN A 645 18.08 -9.83 -6.23
CA ASN A 645 17.93 -8.75 -5.25
C ASN A 645 18.95 -7.65 -5.53
N MET A 646 18.49 -6.59 -6.18
CA MET A 646 19.32 -5.42 -6.53
C MET A 646 19.85 -4.64 -5.32
N PHE A 647 19.36 -4.90 -4.11
CA PHE A 647 19.91 -4.31 -2.88
C PHE A 647 21.12 -5.09 -2.35
N GLU A 648 21.28 -6.35 -2.74
CA GLU A 648 22.41 -7.22 -2.39
C GLU A 648 23.45 -7.32 -3.49
N ASP A 649 23.02 -7.54 -4.76
CA ASP A 649 23.89 -7.63 -5.95
C ASP A 649 23.32 -6.74 -7.06
N ASN A 650 23.84 -5.55 -7.24
CA ASN A 650 23.38 -4.57 -8.21
C ASN A 650 23.81 -4.87 -9.66
N THR A 651 24.30 -6.07 -9.96
CA THR A 651 24.76 -6.46 -11.30
C THR A 651 23.70 -7.19 -12.11
N TRP A 652 22.66 -7.69 -11.47
CA TRP A 652 21.58 -8.41 -12.13
C TRP A 652 20.32 -8.45 -11.26
N ASP A 653 19.19 -8.71 -11.90
CA ASP A 653 17.92 -9.02 -11.22
C ASP A 653 17.18 -10.14 -11.96
N ALA A 654 16.29 -10.82 -11.23
CA ALA A 654 15.41 -11.85 -11.81
C ALA A 654 14.18 -12.06 -10.95
N TRP A 655 13.08 -12.38 -11.61
CA TRP A 655 11.80 -12.71 -10.97
C TRP A 655 11.05 -13.76 -11.78
N GLU A 656 10.03 -14.32 -11.16
CA GLU A 656 9.22 -15.37 -11.76
C GLU A 656 7.75 -15.20 -11.39
N PHE A 657 6.87 -15.43 -12.34
CA PHE A 657 5.44 -15.57 -12.13
C PHE A 657 5.03 -17.01 -12.42
N VAL A 658 4.32 -17.64 -11.49
CA VAL A 658 3.85 -19.02 -11.62
C VAL A 658 2.32 -19.04 -11.51
N ALA A 659 1.66 -19.70 -12.46
CA ALA A 659 0.21 -19.88 -12.43
C ALA A 659 -0.23 -20.59 -11.14
N LYS A 660 -1.40 -20.23 -10.58
CA LYS A 660 -1.91 -20.84 -9.35
C LYS A 660 -2.08 -22.35 -9.44
N ASP A 661 -2.41 -22.88 -10.63
CA ASP A 661 -2.54 -24.32 -10.94
C ASP A 661 -1.21 -24.97 -11.38
N LYS A 662 -0.12 -24.21 -11.36
CA LYS A 662 1.23 -24.65 -11.76
C LYS A 662 1.33 -25.07 -13.23
N SER A 663 0.39 -24.65 -14.09
CA SER A 663 0.36 -25.00 -15.51
C SER A 663 1.46 -24.31 -16.33
N GLU A 664 1.91 -23.15 -15.90
CA GLU A 664 2.94 -22.35 -16.59
C GLU A 664 3.71 -21.46 -15.62
N ALA A 665 4.92 -21.07 -16.04
CA ALA A 665 5.77 -20.12 -15.32
C ALA A 665 6.50 -19.21 -16.31
N LEU A 666 6.56 -17.91 -16.00
CA LEU A 666 7.28 -16.89 -16.72
C LEU A 666 8.47 -16.45 -15.88
N PHE A 667 9.67 -16.74 -16.33
CA PHE A 667 10.93 -16.30 -15.73
C PHE A 667 11.51 -15.13 -16.51
N GLU A 668 11.89 -14.08 -15.80
CA GLU A 668 12.50 -12.88 -16.38
C GLU A 668 13.84 -12.58 -15.70
N PHE A 669 14.83 -12.19 -16.54
CA PHE A 669 16.18 -11.89 -16.12
C PHE A 669 16.69 -10.60 -16.76
N VAL A 670 17.32 -9.74 -15.95
CA VAL A 670 17.99 -8.52 -16.41
C VAL A 670 19.46 -8.53 -15.94
N GLN A 671 20.40 -8.47 -16.89
CA GLN A 671 21.79 -8.19 -16.62
C GLN A 671 21.99 -6.69 -16.59
N VAL A 672 22.26 -6.14 -15.41
CA VAL A 672 22.46 -4.70 -15.22
C VAL A 672 23.87 -4.28 -15.60
N LEU A 673 24.87 -5.07 -15.20
CA LEU A 673 26.28 -4.81 -15.55
C LEU A 673 26.93 -6.05 -16.18
N GLY A 674 27.48 -5.90 -17.37
CA GLY A 674 28.34 -6.89 -18.00
C GLY A 674 29.77 -6.80 -17.46
N ARG A 675 30.32 -7.92 -16.96
CA ARG A 675 31.70 -7.99 -16.43
C ARG A 675 32.58 -8.84 -17.31
N PRO A 676 33.86 -8.48 -17.47
CA PRO A 676 34.81 -9.33 -18.20
C PRO A 676 35.03 -10.64 -17.44
N ASN A 677 35.15 -11.73 -18.19
CA ASN A 677 35.42 -13.07 -17.65
C ASN A 677 34.40 -13.58 -16.65
N GLU A 678 33.16 -13.04 -16.66
CA GLU A 678 32.07 -13.53 -15.83
C GLU A 678 31.60 -14.89 -16.35
N ARG A 679 31.31 -15.81 -15.40
CA ARG A 679 30.78 -17.14 -15.72
C ARG A 679 29.26 -17.07 -15.95
N SER A 680 28.73 -18.11 -16.62
CA SER A 680 27.30 -18.31 -16.71
C SER A 680 26.70 -18.45 -15.29
N ARG A 681 25.48 -17.96 -15.12
CA ARG A 681 24.77 -17.88 -13.85
C ARG A 681 23.77 -19.04 -13.75
N ARG A 682 23.87 -19.82 -12.69
CA ARG A 682 22.86 -20.86 -12.40
C ARG A 682 21.79 -20.27 -11.49
N ILE A 683 20.54 -20.31 -11.95
CA ILE A 683 19.39 -19.75 -11.24
C ILE A 683 18.36 -20.86 -11.02
N LYS A 684 17.86 -20.99 -9.80
CA LYS A 684 16.81 -21.93 -9.43
C LYS A 684 15.46 -21.27 -9.60
N LEU A 685 14.55 -21.93 -10.29
CA LEU A 685 13.15 -21.52 -10.38
C LEU A 685 12.42 -21.84 -9.07
N LYS A 686 11.22 -21.30 -8.87
CA LYS A 686 10.43 -21.45 -7.67
C LYS A 686 8.98 -21.82 -7.99
N GLY A 687 8.26 -22.34 -7.01
CA GLY A 687 6.82 -22.51 -7.07
C GLY A 687 6.26 -23.53 -8.06
N LEU A 688 7.09 -24.27 -8.76
CA LEU A 688 6.67 -25.31 -9.72
C LEU A 688 6.19 -26.59 -8.98
N GLU A 689 5.49 -27.48 -9.69
CA GLU A 689 5.15 -28.81 -9.19
C GLU A 689 6.33 -29.77 -9.39
N ALA A 690 6.88 -30.28 -8.29
CA ALA A 690 8.15 -31.04 -8.30
C ALA A 690 8.12 -32.27 -9.21
N ASP A 691 7.02 -33.02 -9.19
CA ASP A 691 6.85 -34.29 -9.91
C ASP A 691 6.33 -34.10 -11.35
N ALA A 692 5.97 -32.88 -11.74
CA ALA A 692 5.55 -32.56 -13.10
C ALA A 692 6.75 -32.26 -14.01
N TYR A 693 6.55 -32.43 -15.31
CA TYR A 693 7.53 -32.06 -16.32
C TYR A 693 7.11 -30.75 -17.00
N TYR A 694 8.10 -29.91 -17.29
CA TYR A 694 7.96 -28.63 -18.00
C TYR A 694 8.90 -28.60 -19.19
N TYR A 695 8.53 -27.85 -20.22
CA TYR A 695 9.42 -27.49 -21.31
C TYR A 695 9.46 -25.96 -21.45
N GLU A 696 10.60 -25.42 -21.88
CA GLU A 696 10.70 -24.04 -22.30
C GLU A 696 10.08 -23.91 -23.70
N GLU A 697 9.24 -22.89 -23.92
CA GLU A 697 8.39 -22.75 -25.10
C GLU A 697 9.16 -22.88 -26.44
N ASN A 698 10.39 -22.37 -26.51
CA ASN A 698 11.24 -22.45 -27.69
C ASN A 698 12.02 -23.79 -27.82
N GLU A 699 11.98 -24.65 -26.76
CA GLU A 699 12.61 -25.96 -26.72
C GLU A 699 11.61 -27.07 -26.33
N PRO A 700 10.50 -27.27 -27.06
CA PRO A 700 9.37 -28.12 -26.62
C PRO A 700 9.74 -29.62 -26.50
N ASP A 701 10.79 -30.06 -27.16
CA ASP A 701 11.28 -31.45 -27.08
C ASP A 701 12.07 -31.74 -25.79
N LYS A 702 12.55 -30.69 -25.11
CA LYS A 702 13.37 -30.81 -23.92
C LYS A 702 12.50 -30.67 -22.64
N LYS A 703 12.11 -31.82 -22.10
CA LYS A 703 11.32 -31.90 -20.89
C LYS A 703 12.20 -32.00 -19.65
N ILE A 704 11.96 -31.12 -18.67
CA ILE A 704 12.71 -31.04 -17.42
C ILE A 704 11.71 -31.13 -16.26
N SER A 705 11.99 -31.93 -15.24
CA SER A 705 11.09 -31.97 -14.07
C SER A 705 11.10 -30.68 -13.29
N GLY A 706 9.98 -30.34 -12.68
CA GLY A 706 9.89 -29.19 -11.77
C GLY A 706 10.90 -29.29 -10.63
N ALA A 707 11.14 -30.49 -10.09
CA ALA A 707 12.18 -30.72 -9.09
C ALA A 707 13.59 -30.35 -9.61
N ALA A 708 13.92 -30.67 -10.86
CA ALA A 708 15.21 -30.27 -11.46
C ALA A 708 15.31 -28.77 -11.64
N LEU A 709 14.26 -28.11 -12.14
CA LEU A 709 14.22 -26.66 -12.31
C LEU A 709 14.36 -25.92 -10.97
N MET A 710 13.72 -26.42 -9.90
CA MET A 710 13.78 -25.80 -8.58
C MET A 710 15.05 -26.12 -7.79
N ASN A 711 15.64 -27.32 -7.95
CA ASN A 711 16.79 -27.73 -7.14
C ASN A 711 18.13 -27.57 -7.87
N ALA A 712 18.20 -27.92 -9.18
CA ALA A 712 19.38 -27.75 -10.00
C ALA A 712 19.38 -26.42 -10.77
N GLY A 713 18.22 -25.94 -11.17
CA GLY A 713 18.03 -24.65 -11.82
C GLY A 713 18.28 -24.66 -13.33
N ILE A 714 18.29 -23.46 -13.90
CA ILE A 714 18.62 -23.16 -15.28
C ILE A 714 19.97 -22.46 -15.37
N ASN A 715 20.57 -22.44 -16.55
CA ASN A 715 21.85 -21.76 -16.77
C ASN A 715 21.64 -20.54 -17.69
N ILE A 716 21.85 -19.35 -17.17
CA ILE A 716 21.84 -18.11 -17.96
C ILE A 716 23.25 -17.89 -18.48
N ALA A 717 23.43 -18.10 -19.79
CA ALA A 717 24.72 -18.03 -20.43
C ALA A 717 24.96 -16.67 -21.12
N LYS A 718 26.21 -16.41 -21.46
CA LYS A 718 26.64 -15.19 -22.17
C LYS A 718 26.43 -15.28 -23.69
N MET A 719 26.49 -14.14 -24.36
CA MET A 719 26.24 -13.98 -25.78
C MET A 719 27.02 -14.95 -26.70
N TRP A 720 28.31 -15.22 -26.41
CA TRP A 720 29.07 -16.17 -27.23
C TRP A 720 28.53 -17.61 -27.24
N ASN A 721 27.62 -17.91 -26.32
CA ASN A 721 26.87 -19.16 -26.31
C ASN A 721 25.53 -19.04 -27.06
N GLY A 722 25.25 -17.90 -27.71
CA GLY A 722 24.02 -17.66 -28.45
C GLY A 722 22.85 -17.08 -27.65
N ASP A 723 23.05 -16.77 -26.35
CA ASP A 723 21.95 -16.31 -25.47
C ASP A 723 21.60 -14.81 -25.58
N GLY A 724 22.40 -14.04 -26.34
CA GLY A 724 22.15 -12.61 -26.55
C GLY A 724 22.40 -11.69 -25.35
N LEU A 725 22.93 -12.21 -24.22
CA LEU A 725 23.26 -11.45 -23.01
C LEU A 725 24.67 -10.87 -23.08
N TYR A 726 24.82 -9.78 -23.84
CA TYR A 726 26.11 -9.11 -24.02
C TYR A 726 26.03 -7.62 -23.76
N GLY A 727 26.88 -7.17 -22.83
CA GLY A 727 26.90 -5.77 -22.42
C GLY A 727 25.98 -5.50 -21.22
N ASP A 728 25.76 -4.22 -20.95
CA ASP A 728 24.91 -3.75 -19.86
C ASP A 728 23.45 -3.73 -20.30
N PHE A 729 22.55 -3.82 -19.32
CA PHE A 729 21.11 -3.68 -19.45
C PHE A 729 20.44 -4.67 -20.42
N CYS A 730 21.03 -5.88 -20.57
CA CYS A 730 20.46 -6.93 -21.40
C CYS A 730 19.41 -7.74 -20.61
N SER A 731 18.39 -8.24 -21.30
CA SER A 731 17.30 -8.99 -20.67
C SER A 731 16.91 -10.24 -21.43
N LYS A 732 16.32 -11.21 -20.70
CA LYS A 732 15.83 -12.47 -21.24
C LYS A 732 14.54 -12.88 -20.54
N ILE A 733 13.59 -13.37 -21.31
CA ILE A 733 12.37 -14.05 -20.84
C ILE A 733 12.46 -15.53 -21.19
N LEU A 734 12.02 -16.41 -20.29
CA LEU A 734 11.81 -17.83 -20.53
C LEU A 734 10.41 -18.21 -20.04
N HIS A 735 9.66 -18.87 -20.93
CA HIS A 735 8.30 -19.34 -20.61
C HIS A 735 8.28 -20.86 -20.50
N PHE A 736 7.98 -21.36 -19.33
CA PHE A 736 7.88 -22.78 -19.04
C PHE A 736 6.43 -23.23 -19.01
N ILE A 737 6.14 -24.30 -19.74
CA ILE A 737 4.79 -24.86 -19.86
C ILE A 737 4.80 -26.31 -19.35
N LYS A 738 3.84 -26.65 -18.52
CA LYS A 738 3.65 -27.99 -17.98
C LYS A 738 3.20 -28.93 -19.10
N VAL A 739 3.78 -30.15 -19.13
CA VAL A 739 3.49 -31.18 -20.13
C VAL A 739 2.11 -31.80 -19.93
#